data_a8a6f852a9757fdfcfafe549672591aa
#
_entry.id   a8a6f852a9757fdfcfafe549672591aa
#
_cell.length_a   1.000
_cell.length_b   1.000
_cell.length_c   1.000
_cell.angle_alpha   90.00
_cell.angle_beta   90.00
_cell.angle_gamma   90.00
#
_symmetry.space_group_name_H-M   'P 1'
#
loop_
_entity.id
_entity.type
_entity.pdbx_description
1 polymer ?
#
loop_
_entity_poly.entity_id
_entity_poly.type
_entity_poly.pdbx_seq_one_letter_code
_entity_poly.pdbx_strand_id
1 'polypeptide(L)'
;MAFNLLTKIFGSRNDRLLKQYRKTVERINALESSLESLSDDELRGKTDLFRQRLAQGATLDDLLPEAFAVVREGSKRVMRMRHFDVQLMGGMALHQGKIAEMRTGVGKTLTATLPVYLNALSGNGVHVVTVNDYLAQRDAQWMGRLYNCLGLSVGINLPQMSREDKQAAYRSDITYGTNNEYGFDYLRDNMVYEPADRVQRALSYAIVDEVDSILIDEARTPLIISGQAEDHTAMYKAINLVVPNLTRQIGEADPRTGEGVITPGDFTVDEKSNQVFLTEQGHETAERLLSSQGLLPEGASLYDPSHISLMHHLYAALRAHNIYHRDQHYVVQNGEIVIVDEFTGRLMSGRRWSDGLHQAVEAKEGVQIQAENQTMASITFQNYFRLYGKLSGMTGTADTEAYEFQEIYGLETVIIPPNRPSSRDDQLDRVYKTTQEKYNAAIEDIRECHERGQPVLVGTTSIENSELIAQLLTQAKLPHQVLNAKQHAREADIVAQAGAPKSITIATNMAGRGTDIVLGGNVEKAVAAVEADESLDAAARETRIAALREQWKKDHEFVVAQGGLRIIATERHESRRIDNQLRGRSGRQGDPGSSRFFLSLDDPLMRIFAGERVKAIMDRLKMPEGEAIEAGMVTRSIESAQRKVEARNFDIRKQLLEYDDVSNDQRKVIYQQRNDILDASDLSAQIASLREGCFTDLVRQYVPAESMEEQWDLQSLQSLLAKEWQIEVPLVATLQSATDITDEDILEMVVQAAHQAFQAKLDQVGAEQFTPFMRMVLLQNIDSHWREHLAALDYLRQGIHLRGYAQKQPKQEYKREAFELFAQLLDMVRNEVTRLLMTVQIQSQAQIDAAAQDIEARAEAISNVTYTAPTETGESVTTVDQRTVAAAVPQVGRNEPCPCGSGKKYKHCHGALS
;
A
#
# COMPACT_ATOMS: atom_id res chain seq x y z
N MET A 1 -2.98 24.15 -35.00
CA MET A 1 -4.29 24.63 -35.55
C MET A 1 -5.08 23.52 -36.25
N ALA A 2 -4.49 22.69 -37.10
CA ALA A 2 -5.22 21.62 -37.82
C ALA A 2 -5.82 20.54 -36.86
N PHE A 3 -5.14 20.18 -35.78
CA PHE A 3 -5.66 19.23 -34.79
C PHE A 3 -6.91 19.72 -34.05
N ASN A 4 -7.00 21.04 -33.77
CA ASN A 4 -8.18 21.65 -33.14
C ASN A 4 -9.41 21.73 -34.07
N LEU A 5 -9.20 21.73 -35.38
CA LEU A 5 -10.30 21.71 -36.34
C LEU A 5 -10.88 20.29 -36.51
N LEU A 6 -10.03 19.29 -36.54
CA LEU A 6 -10.45 17.88 -36.65
C LEU A 6 -11.21 17.43 -35.40
N THR A 7 -10.77 17.80 -34.19
CA THR A 7 -11.49 17.51 -32.95
C THR A 7 -12.83 18.24 -32.85
N LYS A 8 -12.99 19.45 -33.44
CA LYS A 8 -14.29 20.14 -33.54
C LYS A 8 -15.28 19.44 -34.49
N ILE A 9 -14.79 18.75 -35.52
CA ILE A 9 -15.65 18.13 -36.55
C ILE A 9 -15.98 16.66 -36.15
N PHE A 10 -15.01 15.93 -35.62
CA PHE A 10 -15.15 14.49 -35.33
C PHE A 10 -15.37 14.17 -33.83
N GLY A 11 -15.34 15.17 -32.97
CA GLY A 11 -15.38 14.99 -31.51
C GLY A 11 -14.08 14.40 -30.95
N SER A 12 -13.91 14.49 -29.64
CA SER A 12 -12.82 13.81 -28.92
C SER A 12 -13.05 12.29 -28.91
N ARG A 13 -12.02 11.51 -28.54
CA ARG A 13 -12.17 10.06 -28.30
C ARG A 13 -13.25 9.81 -27.25
N ASN A 14 -13.28 10.62 -26.19
CA ASN A 14 -14.29 10.56 -25.16
C ASN A 14 -15.71 10.77 -25.69
N ASP A 15 -15.92 11.79 -26.55
CA ASP A 15 -17.25 12.07 -27.13
C ASP A 15 -17.76 10.92 -27.99
N ARG A 16 -16.87 10.28 -28.76
CA ARG A 16 -17.23 9.12 -29.58
C ARG A 16 -17.63 7.92 -28.73
N LEU A 17 -16.90 7.67 -27.62
CA LEU A 17 -17.21 6.59 -26.67
C LEU A 17 -18.55 6.84 -25.97
N LEU A 18 -18.78 8.05 -25.49
CA LEU A 18 -20.04 8.43 -24.87
C LEU A 18 -21.23 8.32 -25.85
N LYS A 19 -21.01 8.58 -27.14
CA LYS A 19 -22.04 8.38 -28.17
C LYS A 19 -22.39 6.90 -28.34
N GLN A 20 -21.42 6.01 -28.22
CA GLN A 20 -21.68 4.55 -28.22
C GLN A 20 -22.46 4.14 -26.96
N TYR A 21 -22.06 4.63 -25.79
CA TYR A 21 -22.77 4.34 -24.54
C TYR A 21 -24.22 4.80 -24.56
N ARG A 22 -24.51 5.98 -25.12
CA ARG A 22 -25.90 6.47 -25.28
C ARG A 22 -26.80 5.49 -26.02
N LYS A 23 -26.29 4.84 -27.06
CA LYS A 23 -27.08 3.82 -27.80
C LYS A 23 -27.43 2.62 -26.92
N THR A 24 -26.50 2.23 -26.06
CA THR A 24 -26.78 1.14 -25.11
C THR A 24 -27.74 1.60 -24.01
N VAL A 25 -27.61 2.85 -23.53
CA VAL A 25 -28.58 3.45 -22.59
C VAL A 25 -30.01 3.44 -23.17
N GLU A 26 -30.20 3.79 -24.46
CA GLU A 26 -31.50 3.73 -25.12
C GLU A 26 -32.09 2.30 -25.11
N ARG A 27 -31.26 1.28 -25.33
CA ARG A 27 -31.65 -0.12 -25.21
C ARG A 27 -32.09 -0.49 -23.78
N ILE A 28 -31.31 -0.05 -22.78
CA ILE A 28 -31.63 -0.27 -21.36
C ILE A 28 -32.97 0.41 -21.00
N ASN A 29 -33.17 1.65 -21.44
CA ASN A 29 -34.40 2.41 -21.21
C ASN A 29 -35.63 1.71 -21.82
N ALA A 30 -35.48 1.10 -23.00
CA ALA A 30 -36.55 0.36 -23.65
C ALA A 30 -37.00 -0.90 -22.89
N LEU A 31 -36.13 -1.48 -22.05
CA LEU A 31 -36.44 -2.65 -21.23
C LEU A 31 -37.15 -2.31 -19.93
N GLU A 32 -37.16 -1.04 -19.49
CA GLU A 32 -37.64 -0.63 -18.18
C GLU A 32 -39.12 -1.02 -17.95
N SER A 33 -39.98 -0.73 -18.90
CA SER A 33 -41.43 -0.99 -18.79
C SER A 33 -41.74 -2.50 -18.68
N SER A 34 -40.93 -3.36 -19.30
CA SER A 34 -41.13 -4.82 -19.21
C SER A 34 -40.73 -5.39 -17.86
N LEU A 35 -39.78 -4.73 -17.16
CA LEU A 35 -39.27 -5.14 -15.85
C LEU A 35 -40.15 -4.64 -14.70
N GLU A 36 -40.80 -3.48 -14.87
CA GLU A 36 -41.72 -2.92 -13.88
C GLU A 36 -42.91 -3.86 -13.59
N SER A 37 -43.34 -4.65 -14.56
CA SER A 37 -44.46 -5.59 -14.41
C SER A 37 -44.11 -6.90 -13.70
N LEU A 38 -42.80 -7.19 -13.48
CA LEU A 38 -42.34 -8.40 -12.82
C LEU A 38 -42.54 -8.34 -11.30
N SER A 39 -42.84 -9.48 -10.70
CA SER A 39 -42.76 -9.63 -9.24
C SER A 39 -41.29 -9.60 -8.77
N ASP A 40 -41.06 -9.44 -7.46
CA ASP A 40 -39.73 -9.44 -6.88
C ASP A 40 -39.03 -10.79 -7.09
N ASP A 41 -39.76 -11.90 -7.01
CA ASP A 41 -39.22 -13.24 -7.24
C ASP A 41 -38.84 -13.45 -8.72
N GLU A 42 -39.67 -12.94 -9.65
CA GLU A 42 -39.33 -12.99 -11.08
C GLU A 42 -38.13 -12.12 -11.43
N LEU A 43 -38.02 -10.95 -10.79
CA LEU A 43 -36.86 -10.06 -10.96
C LEU A 43 -35.57 -10.72 -10.43
N ARG A 44 -35.67 -11.36 -9.25
CA ARG A 44 -34.57 -12.15 -8.66
C ARG A 44 -34.19 -13.32 -9.54
N GLY A 45 -35.17 -14.03 -10.12
CA GLY A 45 -34.96 -15.16 -11.04
C GLY A 45 -34.19 -14.81 -12.32
N LYS A 46 -34.12 -13.51 -12.70
CA LYS A 46 -33.30 -13.06 -13.80
C LYS A 46 -31.82 -13.36 -13.59
N THR A 47 -31.33 -13.32 -12.34
CA THR A 47 -29.94 -13.65 -12.00
C THR A 47 -29.58 -15.07 -12.39
N ASP A 48 -30.44 -16.04 -12.07
CA ASP A 48 -30.22 -17.43 -12.44
C ASP A 48 -30.31 -17.64 -13.97
N LEU A 49 -31.23 -16.93 -14.62
CA LEU A 49 -31.33 -16.96 -16.09
C LEU A 49 -30.04 -16.43 -16.74
N PHE A 50 -29.47 -15.35 -16.24
CA PHE A 50 -28.22 -14.81 -16.75
C PHE A 50 -27.04 -15.78 -16.55
N ARG A 51 -26.95 -16.41 -15.37
CA ARG A 51 -25.94 -17.46 -15.12
C ARG A 51 -26.09 -18.63 -16.06
N GLN A 52 -27.31 -19.09 -16.36
CA GLN A 52 -27.57 -20.13 -17.33
C GLN A 52 -27.12 -19.72 -18.74
N ARG A 53 -27.42 -18.48 -19.17
CA ARG A 53 -26.98 -17.97 -20.47
C ARG A 53 -25.46 -17.89 -20.59
N LEU A 54 -24.76 -17.49 -19.51
CA LEU A 54 -23.28 -17.53 -19.45
C LEU A 54 -22.75 -18.96 -19.62
N ALA A 55 -23.37 -19.93 -18.93
CA ALA A 55 -22.99 -21.34 -19.05
C ALA A 55 -23.25 -21.90 -20.47
N GLN A 56 -24.18 -21.30 -21.22
CA GLN A 56 -24.47 -21.63 -22.61
C GLN A 56 -23.59 -20.90 -23.65
N GLY A 57 -22.64 -20.06 -23.16
CA GLY A 57 -21.65 -19.38 -24.03
C GLY A 57 -21.96 -17.92 -24.34
N ALA A 58 -22.98 -17.30 -23.73
CA ALA A 58 -23.17 -15.86 -23.81
C ALA A 58 -22.03 -15.11 -23.09
N THR A 59 -21.72 -13.92 -23.56
CA THR A 59 -20.73 -13.05 -22.91
C THR A 59 -21.38 -12.09 -21.91
N LEU A 60 -20.58 -11.52 -21.00
CA LEU A 60 -21.07 -10.47 -20.09
C LEU A 60 -21.54 -9.23 -20.87
N ASP A 61 -20.91 -8.91 -22.00
CA ASP A 61 -21.32 -7.80 -22.87
C ASP A 61 -22.70 -8.02 -23.51
N ASP A 62 -23.02 -9.28 -23.84
CA ASP A 62 -24.37 -9.63 -24.37
C ASP A 62 -25.44 -9.43 -23.32
N LEU A 63 -25.13 -9.71 -22.06
CA LEU A 63 -26.07 -9.58 -20.92
C LEU A 63 -26.19 -8.16 -20.39
N LEU A 64 -25.20 -7.27 -20.67
CA LEU A 64 -25.08 -5.96 -20.07
C LEU A 64 -26.38 -5.12 -20.11
N PRO A 65 -27.08 -4.99 -21.27
CA PRO A 65 -28.27 -4.15 -21.30
C PRO A 65 -29.39 -4.65 -20.37
N GLU A 66 -29.65 -5.97 -20.39
CA GLU A 66 -30.68 -6.58 -19.53
C GLU A 66 -30.28 -6.55 -18.05
N ALA A 67 -29.01 -6.87 -17.75
CA ALA A 67 -28.50 -6.87 -16.39
C ALA A 67 -28.56 -5.47 -15.76
N PHE A 68 -28.15 -4.43 -16.49
CA PHE A 68 -28.23 -3.04 -16.01
C PHE A 68 -29.68 -2.61 -15.81
N ALA A 69 -30.61 -3.03 -16.68
CA ALA A 69 -32.03 -2.75 -16.51
C ALA A 69 -32.59 -3.43 -15.23
N VAL A 70 -32.20 -4.67 -14.96
CA VAL A 70 -32.59 -5.41 -13.74
C VAL A 70 -32.05 -4.72 -12.48
N VAL A 71 -30.78 -4.31 -12.48
CA VAL A 71 -30.20 -3.57 -11.33
C VAL A 71 -30.92 -2.24 -11.11
N ARG A 72 -31.22 -1.49 -12.18
CA ARG A 72 -31.99 -0.24 -12.10
C ARG A 72 -33.36 -0.45 -11.46
N GLU A 73 -34.10 -1.46 -11.91
CA GLU A 73 -35.43 -1.77 -11.36
C GLU A 73 -35.34 -2.24 -9.89
N GLY A 74 -34.38 -3.10 -9.58
CA GLY A 74 -34.12 -3.53 -8.20
C GLY A 74 -33.79 -2.37 -7.28
N SER A 75 -32.92 -1.46 -7.73
CA SER A 75 -32.56 -0.25 -6.99
C SER A 75 -33.75 0.68 -6.75
N LYS A 76 -34.61 0.85 -7.75
CA LYS A 76 -35.84 1.63 -7.65
C LYS A 76 -36.78 1.06 -6.59
N ARG A 77 -36.97 -0.28 -6.53
CA ARG A 77 -37.80 -0.95 -5.55
C ARG A 77 -37.25 -0.91 -4.13
N VAL A 78 -35.96 -1.35 -3.97
CA VAL A 78 -35.39 -1.56 -2.64
C VAL A 78 -34.87 -0.27 -2.01
N MET A 79 -34.28 0.61 -2.81
CA MET A 79 -33.58 1.80 -2.34
C MET A 79 -34.32 3.10 -2.67
N ARG A 80 -35.40 3.00 -3.47
CA ARG A 80 -36.16 4.14 -4.04
C ARG A 80 -35.26 5.09 -4.86
N MET A 81 -34.20 4.55 -5.45
CA MET A 81 -33.24 5.28 -6.28
C MET A 81 -33.20 4.68 -7.68
N ARG A 82 -33.59 5.46 -8.69
CA ARG A 82 -33.45 5.07 -10.09
C ARG A 82 -32.14 5.60 -10.62
N HIS A 83 -31.30 4.74 -11.20
CA HIS A 83 -30.07 5.14 -11.85
C HIS A 83 -30.33 6.14 -12.97
N PHE A 84 -29.56 7.22 -13.01
CA PHE A 84 -29.56 8.17 -14.12
C PHE A 84 -28.86 7.58 -15.35
N ASP A 85 -29.18 8.10 -16.51
CA ASP A 85 -28.53 7.66 -17.76
C ASP A 85 -27.01 7.84 -17.75
N VAL A 86 -26.51 8.91 -17.13
CA VAL A 86 -25.07 9.14 -16.94
C VAL A 86 -24.42 8.09 -16.01
N GLN A 87 -25.15 7.59 -15.05
CA GLN A 87 -24.68 6.50 -14.18
C GLN A 87 -24.60 5.18 -14.94
N LEU A 88 -25.51 4.91 -15.86
CA LEU A 88 -25.40 3.74 -16.76
C LEU A 88 -24.16 3.84 -17.65
N MET A 89 -23.83 5.04 -18.15
CA MET A 89 -22.58 5.25 -18.91
C MET A 89 -21.33 5.02 -18.06
N GLY A 90 -21.33 5.51 -16.79
CA GLY A 90 -20.28 5.25 -15.83
C GLY A 90 -20.12 3.75 -15.55
N GLY A 91 -21.21 3.03 -15.35
CA GLY A 91 -21.23 1.58 -15.17
C GLY A 91 -20.63 0.82 -16.37
N MET A 92 -20.91 1.26 -17.59
CA MET A 92 -20.33 0.69 -18.80
C MET A 92 -18.80 0.92 -18.88
N ALA A 93 -18.34 2.13 -18.54
CA ALA A 93 -16.92 2.43 -18.50
C ALA A 93 -16.19 1.53 -17.47
N LEU A 94 -16.76 1.35 -16.29
CA LEU A 94 -16.23 0.47 -15.24
C LEU A 94 -16.21 -1.00 -15.71
N HIS A 95 -17.28 -1.47 -16.34
CA HIS A 95 -17.32 -2.83 -16.87
C HIS A 95 -16.24 -3.09 -17.91
N GLN A 96 -15.88 -2.08 -18.71
CA GLN A 96 -14.83 -2.16 -19.72
C GLN A 96 -13.40 -2.05 -19.17
N GLY A 97 -13.22 -2.05 -17.86
CA GLY A 97 -11.89 -1.93 -17.25
C GLY A 97 -11.30 -0.52 -17.42
N LYS A 98 -12.12 0.51 -17.27
CA LYS A 98 -11.71 1.91 -17.41
C LYS A 98 -11.96 2.69 -16.12
N ILE A 99 -11.41 3.90 -16.04
CA ILE A 99 -11.73 4.84 -14.98
C ILE A 99 -12.93 5.69 -15.42
N ALA A 100 -14.00 5.66 -14.64
CA ALA A 100 -15.11 6.57 -14.78
C ALA A 100 -14.87 7.83 -13.95
N GLU A 101 -14.53 8.95 -14.58
CA GLU A 101 -14.53 10.23 -13.90
C GLU A 101 -15.96 10.74 -13.81
N MET A 102 -16.49 10.72 -12.60
CA MET A 102 -17.83 11.20 -12.27
C MET A 102 -17.72 12.25 -11.18
N ARG A 103 -18.15 13.46 -11.47
CA ARG A 103 -18.10 14.56 -10.49
C ARG A 103 -18.75 14.16 -9.17
N THR A 104 -18.20 14.67 -8.08
CA THR A 104 -18.73 14.41 -6.74
C THR A 104 -20.24 14.74 -6.67
N GLY A 105 -21.00 13.88 -5.96
CA GLY A 105 -22.44 14.04 -5.83
C GLY A 105 -23.29 13.35 -6.92
N VAL A 106 -22.71 12.79 -7.99
CA VAL A 106 -23.46 12.08 -9.04
C VAL A 106 -23.91 10.67 -8.59
N GLY A 107 -23.42 10.17 -7.44
CA GLY A 107 -23.77 8.84 -6.94
C GLY A 107 -22.88 7.74 -7.49
N LYS A 108 -21.58 7.85 -7.33
CA LYS A 108 -20.57 6.85 -7.73
C LYS A 108 -20.86 5.47 -7.12
N THR A 109 -21.14 5.43 -5.82
CA THR A 109 -21.45 4.18 -5.09
C THR A 109 -22.62 3.42 -5.72
N LEU A 110 -23.67 4.14 -6.13
CA LEU A 110 -24.81 3.53 -6.82
C LEU A 110 -24.44 3.10 -8.25
N THR A 111 -23.63 3.87 -8.95
CA THR A 111 -23.13 3.51 -10.29
C THR A 111 -22.34 2.20 -10.28
N ALA A 112 -21.52 1.98 -9.26
CA ALA A 112 -20.72 0.76 -9.12
C ALA A 112 -21.60 -0.51 -9.03
N THR A 113 -22.83 -0.42 -8.55
CA THR A 113 -23.73 -1.58 -8.44
C THR A 113 -24.00 -2.25 -9.79
N LEU A 114 -23.98 -1.49 -10.88
CA LEU A 114 -24.25 -1.99 -12.23
C LEU A 114 -23.18 -2.97 -12.72
N PRO A 115 -21.89 -2.58 -12.83
CA PRO A 115 -20.84 -3.50 -13.25
C PRO A 115 -20.51 -4.56 -12.21
N VAL A 116 -20.70 -4.27 -10.90
CA VAL A 116 -20.51 -5.24 -9.83
C VAL A 116 -21.47 -6.41 -10.01
N TYR A 117 -22.77 -6.13 -10.15
CA TYR A 117 -23.79 -7.16 -10.40
C TYR A 117 -23.44 -7.98 -11.65
N LEU A 118 -23.19 -7.32 -12.77
CA LEU A 118 -22.91 -7.98 -14.05
C LEU A 118 -21.69 -8.92 -13.97
N ASN A 119 -20.60 -8.47 -13.36
CA ASN A 119 -19.39 -9.28 -13.27
C ASN A 119 -19.49 -10.38 -12.20
N ALA A 120 -20.28 -10.17 -11.13
CA ALA A 120 -20.55 -11.18 -10.12
C ALA A 120 -21.30 -12.41 -10.68
N LEU A 121 -22.03 -12.26 -11.77
CA LEU A 121 -22.71 -13.38 -12.47
C LEU A 121 -21.76 -14.49 -12.91
N SER A 122 -20.48 -14.17 -13.15
CA SER A 122 -19.47 -15.15 -13.52
C SER A 122 -19.12 -16.15 -12.41
N GLY A 123 -19.46 -15.86 -11.15
CA GLY A 123 -19.12 -16.67 -9.99
C GLY A 123 -17.68 -16.56 -9.52
N ASN A 124 -16.83 -15.79 -10.19
CA ASN A 124 -15.42 -15.64 -9.84
C ASN A 124 -15.15 -14.67 -8.70
N GLY A 125 -16.17 -13.94 -8.25
CA GLY A 125 -16.08 -12.91 -7.22
C GLY A 125 -15.68 -11.54 -7.77
N VAL A 126 -16.25 -10.51 -7.16
CA VAL A 126 -15.97 -9.11 -7.45
C VAL A 126 -15.50 -8.42 -6.19
N HIS A 127 -14.39 -7.71 -6.25
CA HIS A 127 -13.88 -6.92 -5.14
C HIS A 127 -14.22 -5.44 -5.34
N VAL A 128 -14.85 -4.83 -4.34
CA VAL A 128 -15.08 -3.39 -4.28
C VAL A 128 -14.12 -2.81 -3.26
N VAL A 129 -13.19 -2.00 -3.73
CA VAL A 129 -12.09 -1.47 -2.92
C VAL A 129 -12.43 -0.07 -2.47
N THR A 130 -12.36 0.19 -1.16
CA THR A 130 -12.60 1.49 -0.54
C THR A 130 -11.35 2.00 0.18
N VAL A 131 -11.31 3.27 0.50
CA VAL A 131 -10.16 3.90 1.18
C VAL A 131 -10.12 3.63 2.69
N ASN A 132 -11.23 3.26 3.31
CA ASN A 132 -11.28 2.96 4.75
C ASN A 132 -12.39 1.98 5.11
N ASP A 133 -12.30 1.43 6.33
CA ASP A 133 -13.19 0.39 6.85
C ASP A 133 -14.63 0.89 7.03
N TYR A 134 -14.81 2.14 7.41
CA TYR A 134 -16.14 2.74 7.57
C TYR A 134 -16.90 2.74 6.24
N LEU A 135 -16.25 3.15 5.15
CA LEU A 135 -16.85 3.14 3.82
C LEU A 135 -17.13 1.71 3.34
N ALA A 136 -16.21 0.78 3.60
CA ALA A 136 -16.41 -0.62 3.25
C ALA A 136 -17.66 -1.19 3.91
N GLN A 137 -17.85 -0.96 5.23
CA GLN A 137 -19.02 -1.40 5.96
C GLN A 137 -20.31 -0.70 5.51
N ARG A 138 -20.29 0.62 5.43
CA ARG A 138 -21.43 1.44 5.05
C ARG A 138 -21.95 1.04 3.67
N ASP A 139 -21.07 0.98 2.70
CA ASP A 139 -21.44 0.75 1.31
C ASP A 139 -21.86 -0.70 1.08
N ALA A 140 -21.19 -1.66 1.75
CA ALA A 140 -21.62 -3.06 1.72
C ALA A 140 -23.02 -3.26 2.32
N GLN A 141 -23.31 -2.65 3.47
CA GLN A 141 -24.63 -2.75 4.11
C GLN A 141 -25.69 -2.04 3.28
N TRP A 142 -25.39 -0.89 2.73
CA TRP A 142 -26.34 -0.10 1.96
C TRP A 142 -26.63 -0.72 0.59
N MET A 143 -25.60 -0.99 -0.21
CA MET A 143 -25.74 -1.60 -1.54
C MET A 143 -26.05 -3.09 -1.45
N GLY A 144 -25.67 -3.76 -0.37
CA GLY A 144 -25.98 -5.16 -0.11
C GLY A 144 -27.50 -5.46 -0.09
N ARG A 145 -28.31 -4.49 0.30
CA ARG A 145 -29.77 -4.61 0.22
C ARG A 145 -30.24 -4.87 -1.21
N LEU A 146 -29.64 -4.16 -2.18
CA LEU A 146 -29.91 -4.35 -3.61
C LEU A 146 -29.41 -5.70 -4.10
N TYR A 147 -28.16 -6.04 -3.82
CA TYR A 147 -27.56 -7.30 -4.26
C TYR A 147 -28.30 -8.52 -3.71
N ASN A 148 -28.63 -8.51 -2.42
CA ASN A 148 -29.38 -9.60 -1.77
C ASN A 148 -30.76 -9.76 -2.37
N CYS A 149 -31.46 -8.66 -2.69
CA CYS A 149 -32.74 -8.70 -3.38
C CYS A 149 -32.64 -9.40 -4.73
N LEU A 150 -31.53 -9.16 -5.45
CA LEU A 150 -31.25 -9.77 -6.76
C LEU A 150 -30.61 -11.18 -6.65
N GLY A 151 -30.42 -11.71 -5.45
CA GLY A 151 -29.94 -13.07 -5.22
C GLY A 151 -28.41 -13.22 -5.22
N LEU A 152 -27.66 -12.14 -4.99
CA LEU A 152 -26.20 -12.16 -4.82
C LEU A 152 -25.82 -11.99 -3.34
N SER A 153 -24.78 -12.71 -2.93
CA SER A 153 -24.20 -12.62 -1.59
C SER A 153 -23.15 -11.52 -1.50
N VAL A 154 -23.09 -10.86 -0.33
CA VAL A 154 -22.13 -9.77 -0.05
C VAL A 154 -21.34 -10.10 1.20
N GLY A 155 -20.00 -10.04 1.10
CA GLY A 155 -19.07 -10.14 2.21
C GLY A 155 -18.37 -8.80 2.48
N ILE A 156 -17.90 -8.64 3.70
CA ILE A 156 -17.14 -7.46 4.14
C ILE A 156 -15.80 -7.96 4.68
N ASN A 157 -14.72 -7.44 4.15
CA ASN A 157 -13.36 -7.75 4.58
C ASN A 157 -12.79 -6.58 5.39
N LEU A 158 -12.55 -6.81 6.68
CA LEU A 158 -12.07 -5.81 7.62
C LEU A 158 -10.79 -6.30 8.33
N PRO A 159 -9.99 -5.38 8.90
CA PRO A 159 -8.88 -5.74 9.76
C PRO A 159 -9.35 -6.59 10.95
N GLN A 160 -8.46 -7.45 11.44
CA GLN A 160 -8.67 -8.27 12.64
C GLN A 160 -9.80 -9.31 12.58
N MET A 161 -10.40 -9.56 11.43
CA MET A 161 -11.34 -10.67 11.25
C MET A 161 -10.63 -12.02 11.41
N SER A 162 -11.37 -13.03 11.88
CA SER A 162 -10.88 -14.40 11.88
C SER A 162 -10.63 -14.91 10.45
N ARG A 163 -9.83 -15.96 10.31
CA ARG A 163 -9.57 -16.59 9.00
C ARG A 163 -10.86 -17.10 8.38
N GLU A 164 -11.69 -17.75 9.17
CA GLU A 164 -12.97 -18.31 8.74
C GLU A 164 -13.94 -17.22 8.24
N ASP A 165 -14.01 -16.11 8.95
CA ASP A 165 -14.83 -14.96 8.55
C ASP A 165 -14.34 -14.33 7.25
N LYS A 166 -13.00 -14.21 7.10
CA LYS A 166 -12.41 -13.73 5.85
C LYS A 166 -12.69 -14.68 4.69
N GLN A 167 -12.53 -15.99 4.90
CA GLN A 167 -12.88 -16.98 3.88
C GLN A 167 -14.33 -16.89 3.47
N ALA A 168 -15.25 -16.72 4.43
CA ALA A 168 -16.67 -16.54 4.15
C ALA A 168 -16.93 -15.26 3.34
N ALA A 169 -16.26 -14.16 3.70
CA ALA A 169 -16.36 -12.89 2.97
C ALA A 169 -15.86 -13.02 1.51
N TYR A 170 -14.72 -13.67 1.29
CA TYR A 170 -14.18 -13.87 -0.07
C TYR A 170 -14.95 -14.90 -0.90
N ARG A 171 -15.68 -15.85 -0.27
CA ARG A 171 -16.56 -16.80 -0.97
C ARG A 171 -17.84 -16.16 -1.45
N SER A 172 -18.21 -15.00 -0.94
CA SER A 172 -19.36 -14.22 -1.42
C SER A 172 -19.20 -13.82 -2.89
N ASP A 173 -20.30 -13.55 -3.57
CA ASP A 173 -20.29 -13.08 -4.96
C ASP A 173 -19.58 -11.70 -5.06
N ILE A 174 -19.76 -10.88 -4.03
CA ILE A 174 -19.21 -9.51 -3.94
C ILE A 174 -18.54 -9.35 -2.58
N THR A 175 -17.33 -8.81 -2.57
CA THR A 175 -16.59 -8.53 -1.34
C THR A 175 -16.22 -7.06 -1.31
N TYR A 176 -16.60 -6.36 -0.23
CA TYR A 176 -16.17 -4.99 0.07
C TYR A 176 -15.02 -5.03 1.07
N GLY A 177 -14.01 -4.19 0.87
CA GLY A 177 -12.86 -4.11 1.77
C GLY A 177 -11.98 -2.92 1.45
N THR A 178 -10.99 -2.68 2.30
CA THR A 178 -10.00 -1.63 2.06
C THR A 178 -8.86 -2.13 1.18
N ASN A 179 -8.25 -1.20 0.46
CA ASN A 179 -7.05 -1.46 -0.35
C ASN A 179 -5.95 -2.17 0.45
N ASN A 180 -5.72 -1.74 1.70
CA ASN A 180 -4.72 -2.32 2.59
C ASN A 180 -5.01 -3.78 2.91
N GLU A 181 -6.25 -4.11 3.32
CA GLU A 181 -6.62 -5.47 3.71
C GLU A 181 -6.56 -6.44 2.53
N TYR A 182 -6.99 -6.03 1.34
CA TYR A 182 -6.85 -6.87 0.15
C TYR A 182 -5.38 -7.20 -0.15
N GLY A 183 -4.50 -6.20 -0.05
CA GLY A 183 -3.08 -6.40 -0.28
C GLY A 183 -2.41 -7.23 0.81
N PHE A 184 -2.75 -7.01 2.08
CA PHE A 184 -2.24 -7.82 3.18
C PHE A 184 -2.74 -9.26 3.14
N ASP A 185 -3.99 -9.49 2.77
CA ASP A 185 -4.52 -10.86 2.60
C ASP A 185 -3.79 -11.60 1.46
N TYR A 186 -3.47 -10.90 0.35
CA TYR A 186 -2.65 -11.47 -0.71
C TYR A 186 -1.26 -11.88 -0.20
N LEU A 187 -0.61 -11.01 0.58
CA LEU A 187 0.70 -11.33 1.14
C LEU A 187 0.61 -12.51 2.13
N ARG A 188 -0.41 -12.51 3.01
CA ARG A 188 -0.64 -13.60 3.97
C ARG A 188 -0.90 -14.93 3.27
N ASP A 189 -1.71 -14.95 2.22
CA ASP A 189 -2.01 -16.16 1.44
C ASP A 189 -0.78 -16.78 0.78
N ASN A 190 0.23 -15.96 0.48
CA ASN A 190 1.51 -16.43 -0.03
C ASN A 190 2.53 -16.79 1.07
N MET A 191 2.11 -16.78 2.34
CA MET A 191 2.93 -17.17 3.49
C MET A 191 2.36 -18.38 4.23
N VAL A 192 1.18 -18.91 3.85
CA VAL A 192 0.53 -20.06 4.49
C VAL A 192 1.24 -21.36 4.18
N TYR A 193 1.16 -22.34 5.09
CA TYR A 193 1.75 -23.67 4.94
C TYR A 193 0.74 -24.74 4.51
N GLU A 194 -0.56 -24.45 4.60
CA GLU A 194 -1.63 -25.32 4.14
C GLU A 194 -2.54 -24.61 3.11
N PRO A 195 -2.97 -25.32 2.04
CA PRO A 195 -3.86 -24.73 1.02
C PRO A 195 -5.19 -24.24 1.60
N ALA A 196 -5.69 -24.93 2.65
CA ALA A 196 -6.94 -24.60 3.32
C ALA A 196 -6.90 -23.25 4.08
N ASP A 197 -5.70 -22.74 4.36
CA ASP A 197 -5.50 -21.50 5.10
C ASP A 197 -5.61 -20.26 4.23
N ARG A 198 -5.57 -20.42 2.92
CA ARG A 198 -5.79 -19.31 1.98
C ARG A 198 -7.19 -18.73 2.15
N VAL A 199 -7.28 -17.40 2.13
CA VAL A 199 -8.57 -16.70 2.26
C VAL A 199 -9.08 -16.17 0.93
N GLN A 200 -8.20 -15.68 0.05
CA GLN A 200 -8.58 -15.12 -1.25
C GLN A 200 -8.84 -16.20 -2.29
N ARG A 201 -9.72 -15.87 -3.24
CA ARG A 201 -9.88 -16.58 -4.51
C ARG A 201 -9.02 -15.90 -5.59
N ALA A 202 -9.10 -16.40 -6.83
CA ALA A 202 -8.46 -15.74 -7.97
C ALA A 202 -8.91 -14.27 -8.09
N LEU A 203 -7.96 -13.37 -8.35
CA LEU A 203 -8.18 -11.93 -8.50
C LEU A 203 -8.80 -11.65 -9.87
N SER A 204 -10.13 -11.79 -9.99
CA SER A 204 -10.86 -11.69 -11.26
C SER A 204 -11.16 -10.24 -11.63
N TYR A 205 -11.95 -9.53 -10.83
CA TYR A 205 -12.36 -8.16 -11.11
C TYR A 205 -12.36 -7.30 -9.85
N ALA A 206 -11.77 -6.12 -9.96
CA ALA A 206 -11.81 -5.10 -8.91
C ALA A 206 -12.34 -3.76 -9.43
N ILE A 207 -13.19 -3.13 -8.62
CA ILE A 207 -13.58 -1.73 -8.76
C ILE A 207 -12.97 -0.95 -7.60
N VAL A 208 -12.15 0.05 -7.92
CA VAL A 208 -11.49 0.91 -6.93
C VAL A 208 -12.28 2.21 -6.81
N ASP A 209 -12.91 2.43 -5.65
CA ASP A 209 -13.55 3.72 -5.34
C ASP A 209 -12.48 4.73 -4.91
N GLU A 210 -12.67 5.99 -5.28
CA GLU A 210 -11.66 7.04 -5.09
C GLU A 210 -10.28 6.59 -5.61
N VAL A 211 -10.25 6.09 -6.85
CA VAL A 211 -9.09 5.47 -7.49
C VAL A 211 -7.84 6.35 -7.50
N ASP A 212 -8.00 7.64 -7.54
CA ASP A 212 -6.92 8.63 -7.48
C ASP A 212 -6.25 8.71 -6.10
N SER A 213 -6.98 8.46 -5.01
CA SER A 213 -6.38 8.32 -3.68
C SER A 213 -5.52 7.07 -3.61
N ILE A 214 -6.11 5.94 -3.95
CA ILE A 214 -5.49 4.64 -3.75
C ILE A 214 -4.32 4.43 -4.71
N LEU A 215 -4.50 4.73 -6.00
CA LEU A 215 -3.49 4.44 -7.02
C LEU A 215 -2.47 5.56 -7.26
N ILE A 216 -2.69 6.76 -6.73
CA ILE A 216 -1.76 7.89 -6.87
C ILE A 216 -1.20 8.33 -5.51
N ASP A 217 -2.06 8.75 -4.57
CA ASP A 217 -1.58 9.33 -3.30
C ASP A 217 -0.94 8.29 -2.39
N GLU A 218 -1.63 7.18 -2.15
CA GLU A 218 -1.18 6.09 -1.30
C GLU A 218 -0.12 5.21 -1.98
N ALA A 219 -0.03 5.24 -3.29
CA ALA A 219 0.90 4.43 -4.07
C ALA A 219 2.36 4.92 -4.03
N ARG A 220 2.76 5.63 -2.98
CA ARG A 220 4.13 6.10 -2.72
C ARG A 220 4.94 5.14 -1.88
N THR A 221 4.29 4.33 -1.05
CA THR A 221 4.92 3.36 -0.17
C THR A 221 4.31 1.98 -0.38
N PRO A 222 5.09 0.90 -0.31
CA PRO A 222 4.57 -0.45 -0.41
C PRO A 222 3.82 -0.87 0.86
N LEU A 223 2.99 -1.90 0.73
CA LEU A 223 2.50 -2.68 1.84
C LEU A 223 3.62 -3.60 2.31
N ILE A 224 3.91 -3.61 3.60
CA ILE A 224 5.00 -4.41 4.18
C ILE A 224 4.48 -5.18 5.39
N ILE A 225 4.74 -6.47 5.42
CA ILE A 225 4.63 -7.31 6.61
C ILE A 225 6.03 -7.53 7.13
N SER A 226 6.31 -7.13 8.37
CA SER A 226 7.60 -7.31 9.02
C SER A 226 7.45 -8.13 10.29
N GLY A 227 8.47 -8.85 10.64
CA GLY A 227 8.56 -9.61 11.89
C GLY A 227 9.92 -9.39 12.55
N GLN A 228 10.07 -9.85 13.79
CA GLN A 228 11.32 -9.71 14.51
C GLN A 228 12.42 -10.54 13.85
N ALA A 229 13.52 -9.87 13.49
CA ALA A 229 14.70 -10.52 12.90
C ALA A 229 15.58 -11.17 13.96
N GLU A 230 16.60 -11.90 13.49
CA GLU A 230 17.69 -12.37 14.34
C GLU A 230 18.42 -11.21 15.04
N ASP A 231 19.03 -11.52 16.17
CA ASP A 231 19.68 -10.52 17.03
C ASP A 231 21.05 -10.10 16.47
N HIS A 232 21.10 -9.00 15.74
CA HIS A 232 22.33 -8.37 15.23
C HIS A 232 22.98 -7.39 16.23
N THR A 233 22.55 -7.42 17.51
CA THR A 233 23.05 -6.51 18.58
C THR A 233 24.58 -6.50 18.67
N ALA A 234 25.21 -7.67 18.52
CA ALA A 234 26.67 -7.79 18.57
C ALA A 234 27.35 -7.03 17.40
N MET A 235 26.77 -7.08 16.20
CA MET A 235 27.29 -6.39 15.02
C MET A 235 27.19 -4.88 15.16
N TYR A 236 26.03 -4.36 15.60
CA TYR A 236 25.87 -2.91 15.86
C TYR A 236 26.90 -2.39 16.88
N LYS A 237 27.13 -3.14 17.96
CA LYS A 237 28.14 -2.78 18.97
C LYS A 237 29.56 -2.79 18.41
N ALA A 238 29.91 -3.81 17.63
CA ALA A 238 31.24 -3.92 17.04
C ALA A 238 31.51 -2.78 16.03
N ILE A 239 30.56 -2.50 15.14
CA ILE A 239 30.69 -1.42 14.13
C ILE A 239 30.71 -0.04 14.81
N ASN A 240 29.94 0.16 15.88
CA ASN A 240 29.95 1.40 16.65
C ASN A 240 31.35 1.75 17.20
N LEU A 241 32.21 0.75 17.43
CA LEU A 241 33.61 0.96 17.85
C LEU A 241 34.53 1.33 16.68
N VAL A 242 34.16 1.03 15.45
CA VAL A 242 34.94 1.34 14.23
C VAL A 242 34.78 2.82 13.86
N VAL A 243 33.57 3.36 13.92
CA VAL A 243 33.25 4.71 13.43
C VAL A 243 34.09 5.83 14.01
N PRO A 244 34.41 5.88 15.35
CA PRO A 244 35.25 6.94 15.91
C PRO A 244 36.69 6.97 15.39
N ASN A 245 37.13 5.91 14.72
CA ASN A 245 38.48 5.82 14.14
C ASN A 245 38.54 6.31 12.69
N LEU A 246 37.38 6.70 12.11
CA LEU A 246 37.30 7.30 10.77
C LEU A 246 37.23 8.82 10.89
N THR A 247 37.89 9.51 9.98
CA THR A 247 38.03 10.97 10.00
C THR A 247 37.16 11.64 8.93
N ARG A 248 36.48 12.73 9.30
CA ARG A 248 35.65 13.50 8.35
C ARG A 248 36.54 14.35 7.44
N GLN A 249 36.30 14.29 6.13
CA GLN A 249 36.87 15.19 5.14
C GLN A 249 36.23 16.58 5.26
N ILE A 250 37.04 17.63 5.17
CA ILE A 250 36.59 19.02 5.13
C ILE A 250 36.82 19.57 3.73
N GLY A 251 35.78 20.17 3.14
CA GLY A 251 35.77 20.65 1.77
C GLY A 251 35.31 19.59 0.77
N GLU A 252 34.63 20.01 -0.28
CA GLU A 252 34.19 19.16 -1.38
C GLU A 252 35.13 19.33 -2.57
N ALA A 253 35.52 18.20 -3.18
CA ALA A 253 36.28 18.21 -4.40
C ALA A 253 35.41 18.70 -5.58
N ASP A 254 35.83 19.68 -6.35
CA ASP A 254 35.21 20.02 -7.62
C ASP A 254 35.31 18.79 -8.56
N PRO A 255 34.18 18.29 -9.08
CA PRO A 255 34.15 17.10 -9.94
C PRO A 255 35.02 17.21 -11.22
N ARG A 256 35.38 18.43 -11.61
CA ARG A 256 36.17 18.69 -12.84
C ARG A 256 37.66 18.92 -12.58
N THR A 257 37.99 19.55 -11.45
CA THR A 257 39.36 19.96 -11.16
C THR A 257 40.01 19.16 -10.03
N GLY A 258 39.21 18.48 -9.21
CA GLY A 258 39.67 17.81 -7.99
C GLY A 258 40.10 18.77 -6.87
N GLU A 259 39.99 20.08 -7.09
CA GLU A 259 40.36 21.10 -6.12
C GLU A 259 39.18 21.41 -5.18
N GLY A 260 39.45 21.84 -3.94
CA GLY A 260 38.42 22.22 -2.98
C GLY A 260 38.44 21.41 -1.68
N VAL A 261 39.18 20.31 -1.62
CA VAL A 261 39.43 19.58 -0.37
C VAL A 261 40.42 20.36 0.49
N ILE A 262 39.94 20.79 1.67
CA ILE A 262 40.76 21.53 2.64
C ILE A 262 41.58 20.55 3.48
N THR A 263 40.89 19.48 3.98
CA THR A 263 41.55 18.42 4.74
C THR A 263 41.03 17.06 4.23
N PRO A 264 41.90 16.16 3.72
CA PRO A 264 41.54 14.83 3.34
C PRO A 264 40.97 14.04 4.53
N GLY A 265 40.05 13.16 4.27
CA GLY A 265 39.45 12.33 5.30
C GLY A 265 38.80 11.08 4.71
N ASP A 266 38.32 10.23 5.60
CA ASP A 266 37.73 8.93 5.25
C ASP A 266 36.31 9.03 4.75
N PHE A 267 35.54 10.10 5.12
CA PHE A 267 34.19 10.27 4.68
C PHE A 267 33.76 11.74 4.56
N THR A 268 32.76 11.99 3.72
CA THR A 268 32.09 13.28 3.55
C THR A 268 30.66 13.21 4.09
N VAL A 269 30.14 14.36 4.56
CA VAL A 269 28.78 14.47 5.09
C VAL A 269 28.00 15.47 4.25
N ASP A 270 26.91 15.03 3.65
CA ASP A 270 25.93 15.90 3.01
C ASP A 270 24.73 16.12 3.97
N GLU A 271 24.74 17.26 4.64
CA GLU A 271 23.70 17.64 5.60
C GLU A 271 22.34 17.92 4.93
N LYS A 272 22.32 18.20 3.62
CA LYS A 272 21.06 18.48 2.90
C LYS A 272 20.28 17.20 2.57
N SER A 273 20.99 16.13 2.26
CA SER A 273 20.39 14.84 1.95
C SER A 273 20.38 13.86 3.14
N ASN A 274 20.94 14.26 4.28
CA ASN A 274 21.16 13.40 5.46
C ASN A 274 21.94 12.12 5.11
N GLN A 275 23.00 12.25 4.27
CA GLN A 275 23.82 11.14 3.80
C GLN A 275 25.28 11.31 4.18
N VAL A 276 25.97 10.19 4.32
CA VAL A 276 27.41 10.11 4.50
C VAL A 276 27.99 9.26 3.39
N PHE A 277 29.11 9.66 2.82
CA PHE A 277 29.78 8.95 1.75
C PHE A 277 31.24 8.68 2.12
N LEU A 278 31.69 7.43 2.02
CA LEU A 278 33.11 7.09 2.18
C LEU A 278 33.89 7.60 0.98
N THR A 279 35.09 8.13 1.26
CA THR A 279 36.06 8.46 0.23
C THR A 279 36.84 7.19 -0.19
N GLU A 280 37.63 7.27 -1.25
CA GLU A 280 38.47 6.17 -1.69
C GLU A 280 39.42 5.70 -0.57
N GLN A 281 40.07 6.64 0.12
CA GLN A 281 40.88 6.38 1.31
C GLN A 281 40.03 5.79 2.46
N GLY A 282 38.77 6.26 2.59
CA GLY A 282 37.84 5.79 3.63
C GLY A 282 37.44 4.33 3.47
N HIS A 283 37.30 3.86 2.24
CA HIS A 283 37.04 2.44 1.97
C HIS A 283 38.19 1.56 2.43
N GLU A 284 39.42 1.89 2.08
CA GLU A 284 40.61 1.14 2.53
C GLU A 284 40.78 1.15 4.04
N THR A 285 40.51 2.31 4.68
CA THR A 285 40.61 2.42 6.14
C THR A 285 39.51 1.61 6.83
N ALA A 286 38.28 1.67 6.33
CA ALA A 286 37.14 0.91 6.88
C ALA A 286 37.33 -0.61 6.73
N GLU A 287 37.75 -1.08 5.55
CA GLU A 287 38.04 -2.50 5.31
C GLU A 287 39.12 -3.02 6.25
N ARG A 288 40.21 -2.26 6.44
CA ARG A 288 41.30 -2.60 7.35
C ARG A 288 40.83 -2.67 8.83
N LEU A 289 40.00 -1.69 9.27
CA LEU A 289 39.49 -1.66 10.63
C LEU A 289 38.51 -2.83 10.88
N LEU A 290 37.60 -3.12 9.93
CA LEU A 290 36.65 -4.23 10.02
C LEU A 290 37.39 -5.59 10.00
N SER A 291 38.41 -5.74 9.18
CA SER A 291 39.26 -6.95 9.19
C SER A 291 39.99 -7.14 10.51
N SER A 292 40.49 -6.06 11.09
CA SER A 292 41.17 -6.11 12.40
C SER A 292 40.26 -6.54 13.54
N GLN A 293 38.95 -6.35 13.39
CA GLN A 293 37.91 -6.77 14.34
C GLN A 293 37.30 -8.15 13.99
N GLY A 294 37.77 -8.79 12.91
CA GLY A 294 37.25 -10.09 12.48
C GLY A 294 35.84 -10.05 11.86
N LEU A 295 35.35 -8.87 11.49
CA LEU A 295 34.05 -8.68 10.86
C LEU A 295 34.10 -8.85 9.34
N LEU A 296 35.27 -8.64 8.74
CA LEU A 296 35.53 -8.79 7.32
C LEU A 296 36.72 -9.74 7.13
N PRO A 297 36.67 -10.75 6.26
CA PRO A 297 37.82 -11.57 5.92
C PRO A 297 38.97 -10.75 5.36
N GLU A 298 40.20 -11.15 5.63
CA GLU A 298 41.40 -10.43 5.16
C GLU A 298 41.48 -10.45 3.62
N GLY A 299 41.52 -9.26 3.03
CA GLY A 299 41.54 -9.09 1.57
C GLY A 299 40.16 -9.10 0.89
N ALA A 300 39.07 -9.23 1.64
CA ALA A 300 37.73 -9.13 1.11
C ALA A 300 37.27 -7.66 0.98
N SER A 301 36.45 -7.36 -0.02
CA SER A 301 35.90 -6.02 -0.23
C SER A 301 34.52 -5.87 0.42
N LEU A 302 34.26 -4.67 0.95
CA LEU A 302 32.95 -4.27 1.42
C LEU A 302 31.88 -4.27 0.31
N TYR A 303 32.31 -4.20 -0.96
CA TYR A 303 31.42 -4.17 -2.12
C TYR A 303 31.05 -5.56 -2.65
N ASP A 304 31.60 -6.62 -2.07
CA ASP A 304 31.16 -7.96 -2.42
C ASP A 304 29.70 -8.17 -1.99
N PRO A 305 28.88 -8.82 -2.82
CA PRO A 305 27.48 -9.10 -2.48
C PRO A 305 27.28 -9.78 -1.11
N SER A 306 28.25 -10.60 -0.69
CA SER A 306 28.25 -11.27 0.63
C SER A 306 28.44 -10.32 1.82
N HIS A 307 28.97 -9.12 1.60
CA HIS A 307 29.27 -8.14 2.65
C HIS A 307 28.41 -6.87 2.62
N ILE A 308 27.36 -6.85 1.79
CA ILE A 308 26.43 -5.71 1.65
C ILE A 308 25.80 -5.34 3.01
N SER A 309 25.43 -6.34 3.81
CA SER A 309 24.87 -6.12 5.16
C SER A 309 25.85 -5.36 6.07
N LEU A 310 27.13 -5.74 6.04
CA LEU A 310 28.19 -5.09 6.83
C LEU A 310 28.38 -3.62 6.41
N MET A 311 28.37 -3.35 5.12
CA MET A 311 28.43 -1.99 4.58
C MET A 311 27.23 -1.17 5.03
N HIS A 312 26.02 -1.73 4.98
CA HIS A 312 24.83 -1.06 5.45
C HIS A 312 24.92 -0.64 6.93
N HIS A 313 25.33 -1.55 7.81
CA HIS A 313 25.52 -1.23 9.22
C HIS A 313 26.59 -0.17 9.47
N LEU A 314 27.66 -0.17 8.67
CA LEU A 314 28.70 0.88 8.73
C LEU A 314 28.14 2.24 8.35
N TYR A 315 27.36 2.34 7.28
CA TYR A 315 26.73 3.60 6.89
C TYR A 315 25.68 4.08 7.90
N ALA A 316 24.88 3.16 8.46
CA ALA A 316 23.94 3.51 9.53
C ALA A 316 24.66 4.07 10.76
N ALA A 317 25.79 3.47 11.15
CA ALA A 317 26.60 3.95 12.26
C ALA A 317 27.26 5.29 11.96
N LEU A 318 27.80 5.50 10.75
CA LEU A 318 28.36 6.78 10.31
C LEU A 318 27.31 7.90 10.33
N ARG A 319 26.09 7.64 9.86
CA ARG A 319 24.97 8.60 9.92
C ARG A 319 24.60 8.91 11.36
N ALA A 320 24.47 7.88 12.21
CA ALA A 320 24.13 8.04 13.63
C ALA A 320 25.12 8.95 14.37
N HIS A 321 26.44 8.82 14.09
CA HIS A 321 27.48 9.62 14.73
C HIS A 321 27.60 11.03 14.19
N ASN A 322 27.41 11.26 12.89
CA ASN A 322 27.79 12.50 12.20
C ASN A 322 26.61 13.40 11.84
N ILE A 323 25.41 12.86 11.73
CA ILE A 323 24.20 13.61 11.33
C ILE A 323 23.21 13.71 12.48
N TYR A 324 22.99 12.61 13.21
CA TYR A 324 21.96 12.57 14.26
C TYR A 324 22.55 12.90 15.62
N HIS A 325 22.18 14.09 16.15
CA HIS A 325 22.72 14.61 17.39
C HIS A 325 21.65 14.56 18.51
N ARG A 326 22.12 14.17 19.71
CA ARG A 326 21.31 14.16 20.91
C ARG A 326 20.82 15.58 21.25
N ASP A 327 19.60 15.67 21.79
CA ASP A 327 18.90 16.91 22.15
C ASP A 327 18.53 17.82 20.97
N GLN A 328 18.80 17.38 19.74
CA GLN A 328 18.41 18.03 18.50
C GLN A 328 17.46 17.13 17.69
N HIS A 329 17.89 15.93 17.33
CA HIS A 329 17.14 14.98 16.52
C HIS A 329 16.46 13.90 17.36
N TYR A 330 16.95 13.65 18.57
CA TYR A 330 16.41 12.69 19.52
C TYR A 330 16.81 13.04 20.96
N VAL A 331 16.06 12.47 21.90
CA VAL A 331 16.40 12.49 23.34
C VAL A 331 16.47 11.06 23.86
N VAL A 332 17.25 10.86 24.93
CA VAL A 332 17.28 9.59 25.66
C VAL A 332 16.35 9.73 26.86
N GLN A 333 15.25 8.97 26.87
CA GLN A 333 14.26 9.00 27.94
C GLN A 333 13.93 7.58 28.39
N ASN A 334 14.01 7.30 29.69
CA ASN A 334 13.76 5.98 30.28
C ASN A 334 14.62 4.83 29.69
N GLY A 335 15.81 5.15 29.15
CA GLY A 335 16.68 4.16 28.51
C GLY A 335 16.30 3.83 27.07
N GLU A 336 15.41 4.60 26.45
CA GLU A 336 14.99 4.48 25.04
C GLU A 336 15.31 5.76 24.26
N ILE A 337 15.49 5.61 22.97
CA ILE A 337 15.66 6.74 22.03
C ILE A 337 14.27 7.21 21.61
N VAL A 338 13.96 8.48 21.85
CA VAL A 338 12.73 9.13 21.42
C VAL A 338 13.05 10.20 20.38
N ILE A 339 12.48 10.09 19.19
CA ILE A 339 12.71 11.01 18.08
C ILE A 339 12.10 12.38 18.40
N VAL A 340 12.81 13.45 18.02
CA VAL A 340 12.32 14.82 18.02
C VAL A 340 11.97 15.20 16.59
N ASP A 341 10.76 15.65 16.36
CA ASP A 341 10.31 16.17 15.08
C ASP A 341 11.04 17.47 14.73
N GLU A 342 11.73 17.49 13.60
CA GLU A 342 12.57 18.65 13.19
C GLU A 342 11.77 19.93 12.96
N PHE A 343 10.48 19.82 12.59
CA PHE A 343 9.65 20.98 12.29
C PHE A 343 8.88 21.51 13.49
N THR A 344 8.45 20.61 14.37
CA THR A 344 7.59 20.98 15.51
C THR A 344 8.30 20.95 16.85
N GLY A 345 9.49 20.33 16.94
CA GLY A 345 10.22 20.11 18.19
C GLY A 345 9.51 19.15 19.17
N ARG A 346 8.47 18.45 18.71
CA ARG A 346 7.70 17.51 19.55
C ARG A 346 8.36 16.15 19.63
N LEU A 347 8.24 15.52 20.80
CA LEU A 347 8.69 14.15 21.01
C LEU A 347 7.73 13.17 20.34
N MET A 348 8.28 12.31 19.50
CA MET A 348 7.53 11.26 18.77
C MET A 348 7.74 9.91 19.45
N SER A 349 7.04 9.66 20.54
CA SER A 349 7.09 8.36 21.23
C SER A 349 6.55 7.23 20.35
N GLY A 350 7.27 6.11 20.31
CA GLY A 350 6.88 4.92 19.54
C GLY A 350 7.26 4.96 18.05
N ARG A 351 7.77 6.08 17.52
CA ARG A 351 8.39 6.12 16.19
C ARG A 351 9.86 5.71 16.25
N ARG A 352 10.30 5.01 15.20
CA ARG A 352 11.69 4.57 15.03
C ARG A 352 12.17 4.96 13.63
N TRP A 353 13.44 5.29 13.48
CA TRP A 353 14.05 5.42 12.15
C TRP A 353 14.19 4.05 11.52
N SER A 354 14.04 3.99 10.21
CA SER A 354 14.23 2.80 9.38
C SER A 354 15.71 2.49 9.15
N ASP A 355 15.95 1.37 8.49
CA ASP A 355 17.23 1.01 7.88
C ASP A 355 18.39 0.91 8.90
N GLY A 356 18.13 0.32 10.07
CA GLY A 356 19.15 0.10 11.08
C GLY A 356 19.67 1.38 11.77
N LEU A 357 19.19 2.56 11.34
CA LEU A 357 19.65 3.84 11.90
C LEU A 357 19.26 3.99 13.37
N HIS A 358 18.05 3.57 13.75
CA HIS A 358 17.61 3.65 15.15
C HIS A 358 18.49 2.80 16.06
N GLN A 359 18.78 1.56 15.63
CA GLN A 359 19.67 0.64 16.33
C GLN A 359 21.11 1.16 16.39
N ALA A 360 21.57 1.82 15.32
CA ALA A 360 22.89 2.46 15.32
C ALA A 360 22.95 3.64 16.31
N VAL A 361 21.87 4.41 16.47
CA VAL A 361 21.76 5.46 17.51
C VAL A 361 21.66 4.84 18.90
N GLU A 362 20.91 3.75 19.08
CA GLU A 362 20.88 3.00 20.34
C GLU A 362 22.27 2.49 20.71
N ALA A 363 23.04 1.97 19.75
CA ALA A 363 24.42 1.53 19.96
C ALA A 363 25.33 2.70 20.33
N LYS A 364 25.20 3.84 19.66
CA LYS A 364 25.94 5.08 19.93
C LYS A 364 25.73 5.58 21.34
N GLU A 365 24.46 5.60 21.82
CA GLU A 365 24.10 6.09 23.16
C GLU A 365 24.29 5.02 24.25
N GLY A 366 24.63 3.78 23.88
CA GLY A 366 24.87 2.70 24.82
C GLY A 366 23.59 2.22 25.53
N VAL A 367 22.41 2.51 24.95
CA VAL A 367 21.13 1.99 25.45
C VAL A 367 20.90 0.56 24.93
N GLN A 368 19.86 -0.10 25.44
CA GLN A 368 19.52 -1.43 24.96
C GLN A 368 19.12 -1.37 23.50
N ILE A 369 19.83 -2.08 22.62
CA ILE A 369 19.50 -2.21 21.20
C ILE A 369 18.31 -3.12 21.09
N GLN A 370 17.23 -2.63 20.49
CA GLN A 370 16.06 -3.45 20.24
C GLN A 370 16.20 -4.18 18.90
N ALA A 371 15.64 -5.38 18.80
CA ALA A 371 15.71 -6.20 17.59
C ALA A 371 15.18 -5.44 16.37
N GLU A 372 15.84 -5.64 15.26
CA GLU A 372 15.43 -5.10 13.96
C GLU A 372 14.24 -5.89 13.41
N ASN A 373 13.28 -5.21 12.83
CA ASN A 373 12.19 -5.88 12.14
C ASN A 373 12.63 -6.20 10.71
N GLN A 374 12.61 -7.48 10.36
CA GLN A 374 12.91 -7.93 9.00
C GLN A 374 11.64 -7.96 8.15
N THR A 375 11.71 -7.49 6.90
CA THR A 375 10.63 -7.59 5.93
C THR A 375 10.38 -9.06 5.58
N MET A 376 9.18 -9.54 5.87
CA MET A 376 8.73 -10.89 5.54
C MET A 376 8.12 -10.96 4.16
N ALA A 377 7.30 -9.99 3.83
CA ALA A 377 6.64 -9.84 2.55
C ALA A 377 6.33 -8.38 2.27
N SER A 378 6.41 -7.98 1.02
CA SER A 378 6.06 -6.63 0.58
C SER A 378 5.46 -6.65 -0.81
N ILE A 379 4.60 -5.68 -1.11
CA ILE A 379 4.09 -5.44 -2.46
C ILE A 379 3.66 -3.97 -2.58
N THR A 380 3.92 -3.36 -3.73
CA THR A 380 3.37 -2.03 -4.03
C THR A 380 1.91 -2.13 -4.48
N PHE A 381 1.11 -1.07 -4.25
CA PHE A 381 -0.26 -1.04 -4.78
C PHE A 381 -0.29 -1.18 -6.30
N GLN A 382 0.67 -0.58 -6.99
CA GLN A 382 0.78 -0.69 -8.44
C GLN A 382 0.86 -2.16 -8.87
N ASN A 383 1.75 -2.92 -8.26
CA ASN A 383 1.94 -4.32 -8.60
C ASN A 383 0.81 -5.21 -8.10
N TYR A 384 0.22 -4.91 -6.95
CA TYR A 384 -0.94 -5.64 -6.45
C TYR A 384 -2.15 -5.50 -7.37
N PHE A 385 -2.56 -4.27 -7.72
CA PHE A 385 -3.73 -4.06 -8.56
C PHE A 385 -3.55 -4.53 -10.02
N ARG A 386 -2.31 -4.64 -10.49
CA ARG A 386 -2.00 -5.26 -11.79
C ARG A 386 -2.23 -6.78 -11.82
N LEU A 387 -2.41 -7.44 -10.67
CA LEU A 387 -2.70 -8.88 -10.60
C LEU A 387 -4.15 -9.20 -10.98
N TYR A 388 -5.06 -8.23 -10.90
CA TYR A 388 -6.45 -8.47 -11.28
C TYR A 388 -6.58 -8.70 -12.78
N GLY A 389 -7.36 -9.70 -13.15
CA GLY A 389 -7.69 -9.96 -14.55
C GLY A 389 -8.40 -8.78 -15.23
N LYS A 390 -9.21 -8.05 -14.46
CA LYS A 390 -9.85 -6.80 -14.87
C LYS A 390 -9.84 -5.81 -13.72
N LEU A 391 -9.38 -4.59 -13.99
CA LEU A 391 -9.33 -3.48 -13.03
C LEU A 391 -10.14 -2.31 -13.58
N SER A 392 -10.88 -1.63 -12.73
CA SER A 392 -11.54 -0.37 -13.03
C SER A 392 -11.55 0.54 -11.82
N GLY A 393 -11.84 1.80 -12.01
CA GLY A 393 -11.87 2.75 -10.90
C GLY A 393 -12.83 3.91 -11.17
N MET A 394 -13.22 4.57 -10.09
CA MET A 394 -14.09 5.75 -10.16
C MET A 394 -13.57 6.83 -9.23
N THR A 395 -13.66 8.08 -9.67
CA THR A 395 -13.34 9.28 -8.89
C THR A 395 -14.00 10.50 -9.51
N GLY A 396 -13.99 11.61 -8.82
CA GLY A 396 -14.42 12.91 -9.36
C GLY A 396 -13.33 13.72 -10.08
N THR A 397 -12.08 13.23 -10.09
CA THR A 397 -10.90 14.03 -10.44
C THR A 397 -9.77 13.22 -11.10
N ALA A 398 -10.08 12.37 -12.09
CA ALA A 398 -9.08 11.55 -12.76
C ALA A 398 -8.34 12.23 -13.92
N ASP A 399 -8.97 13.20 -14.58
CA ASP A 399 -8.45 13.81 -15.82
C ASP A 399 -7.05 14.41 -15.66
N THR A 400 -6.76 15.00 -14.49
CA THR A 400 -5.45 15.59 -14.20
C THR A 400 -4.32 14.56 -14.18
N GLU A 401 -4.61 13.30 -13.82
CA GLU A 401 -3.67 12.19 -13.68
C GLU A 401 -3.91 11.09 -14.75
N ALA A 402 -4.70 11.39 -15.80
CA ALA A 402 -5.06 10.41 -16.84
C ALA A 402 -3.85 9.76 -17.52
N TYR A 403 -2.75 10.51 -17.66
CA TYR A 403 -1.50 10.01 -18.22
C TYR A 403 -0.88 8.95 -17.30
N GLU A 404 -0.84 9.18 -16.00
CA GLU A 404 -0.29 8.23 -15.02
C GLU A 404 -1.11 6.96 -14.94
N PHE A 405 -2.45 7.06 -14.94
CA PHE A 405 -3.33 5.90 -14.97
C PHE A 405 -3.11 5.03 -16.22
N GLN A 406 -2.90 5.67 -17.38
CA GLN A 406 -2.63 4.95 -18.62
C GLN A 406 -1.23 4.32 -18.62
N GLU A 407 -0.20 5.05 -18.20
CA GLU A 407 1.20 4.61 -18.26
C GLU A 407 1.49 3.49 -17.25
N ILE A 408 0.98 3.61 -16.02
CA ILE A 408 1.29 2.67 -14.93
C ILE A 408 0.31 1.50 -14.90
N TYR A 409 -0.99 1.76 -15.04
CA TYR A 409 -2.03 0.74 -14.85
C TYR A 409 -2.72 0.30 -16.14
N GLY A 410 -2.45 0.94 -17.27
CA GLY A 410 -3.13 0.69 -18.54
C GLY A 410 -4.60 1.11 -18.55
N LEU A 411 -5.01 1.97 -17.61
CA LEU A 411 -6.40 2.39 -17.43
C LEU A 411 -6.71 3.66 -18.20
N GLU A 412 -7.63 3.57 -19.15
CA GLU A 412 -8.16 4.73 -19.87
C GLU A 412 -9.18 5.48 -19.01
N THR A 413 -9.04 6.81 -18.93
CA THR A 413 -9.99 7.66 -18.21
C THR A 413 -11.12 8.11 -19.14
N VAL A 414 -12.36 7.92 -18.69
CA VAL A 414 -13.59 8.35 -19.38
C VAL A 414 -14.29 9.39 -18.53
N ILE A 415 -14.42 10.59 -19.08
CA ILE A 415 -15.09 11.71 -18.41
C ILE A 415 -16.59 11.59 -18.68
N ILE A 416 -17.35 11.26 -17.64
CA ILE A 416 -18.81 11.13 -17.69
C ILE A 416 -19.45 12.50 -17.45
N PRO A 417 -20.36 12.97 -18.31
CA PRO A 417 -21.01 14.24 -18.10
C PRO A 417 -21.89 14.22 -16.84
N PRO A 418 -22.03 15.34 -16.12
CA PRO A 418 -22.91 15.40 -14.96
C PRO A 418 -24.38 15.31 -15.41
N ASN A 419 -25.24 14.76 -14.53
CA ASN A 419 -26.68 14.68 -14.79
C ASN A 419 -27.34 16.07 -14.90
N ARG A 420 -26.90 17.01 -14.07
CA ARG A 420 -27.27 18.44 -14.13
C ARG A 420 -26.04 19.30 -14.23
N PRO A 421 -26.05 20.39 -15.00
CA PRO A 421 -24.92 21.33 -15.05
C PRO A 421 -24.61 21.86 -13.66
N SER A 422 -23.32 22.06 -13.37
CA SER A 422 -22.90 22.70 -12.11
C SER A 422 -23.20 24.19 -12.16
N SER A 423 -23.87 24.71 -11.12
CA SER A 423 -24.13 26.14 -10.92
C SER A 423 -23.17 26.80 -9.94
N ARG A 424 -22.08 26.11 -9.57
CA ARG A 424 -21.06 26.63 -8.65
C ARG A 424 -20.26 27.76 -9.28
N ASP A 425 -20.07 28.84 -8.52
CA ASP A 425 -19.24 29.99 -8.84
C ASP A 425 -17.82 29.79 -8.28
N ASP A 426 -16.87 29.44 -9.15
CA ASP A 426 -15.46 29.31 -8.76
C ASP A 426 -14.75 30.67 -8.97
N GLN A 427 -14.62 31.41 -7.87
CA GLN A 427 -14.05 32.76 -7.87
C GLN A 427 -12.52 32.75 -8.00
N LEU A 428 -11.95 33.88 -8.48
CA LEU A 428 -10.51 34.04 -8.59
C LEU A 428 -9.82 33.96 -7.22
N ASP A 429 -8.59 33.45 -7.23
CA ASP A 429 -7.75 33.40 -6.02
C ASP A 429 -7.44 34.83 -5.55
N ARG A 430 -7.44 35.02 -4.22
CA ARG A 430 -6.94 36.23 -3.55
C ARG A 430 -5.56 35.99 -3.00
N VAL A 431 -4.56 36.72 -3.51
CA VAL A 431 -3.17 36.57 -3.08
C VAL A 431 -2.76 37.78 -2.25
N TYR A 432 -2.44 37.54 -1.00
CA TYR A 432 -2.00 38.54 0.00
C TYR A 432 -0.49 38.52 0.16
N LYS A 433 0.06 39.60 0.71
CA LYS A 433 1.50 39.72 0.93
C LYS A 433 1.96 38.83 2.10
N THR A 434 1.16 38.76 3.16
CA THR A 434 1.49 38.03 4.40
C THR A 434 0.42 37.02 4.77
N THR A 435 0.82 36.04 5.56
CA THR A 435 -0.09 35.02 6.10
C THR A 435 -1.16 35.64 7.01
N GLN A 436 -0.81 36.69 7.79
CA GLN A 436 -1.76 37.34 8.67
C GLN A 436 -2.89 38.04 7.90
N GLU A 437 -2.56 38.77 6.83
CA GLU A 437 -3.56 39.42 5.96
C GLU A 437 -4.51 38.39 5.33
N LYS A 438 -3.96 37.25 4.87
CA LYS A 438 -4.70 36.12 4.33
C LYS A 438 -5.77 35.60 5.31
N TYR A 439 -5.35 35.30 6.55
CA TYR A 439 -6.28 34.79 7.54
C TYR A 439 -7.32 35.82 7.97
N ASN A 440 -6.94 37.08 8.13
CA ASN A 440 -7.90 38.16 8.45
C ASN A 440 -8.99 38.27 7.39
N ALA A 441 -8.60 38.22 6.11
CA ALA A 441 -9.56 38.29 5.00
C ALA A 441 -10.44 37.03 4.90
N ALA A 442 -9.88 35.83 5.16
CA ALA A 442 -10.64 34.59 5.19
C ALA A 442 -11.69 34.60 6.32
N ILE A 443 -11.33 35.07 7.51
CA ILE A 443 -12.25 35.16 8.66
C ILE A 443 -13.38 36.16 8.38
N GLU A 444 -13.10 37.25 7.69
CA GLU A 444 -14.13 38.22 7.32
C GLU A 444 -15.14 37.61 6.33
N ASP A 445 -14.69 36.90 5.31
CA ASP A 445 -15.57 36.19 4.36
C ASP A 445 -16.41 35.11 5.09
N ILE A 446 -15.82 34.40 6.06
CA ILE A 446 -16.53 33.41 6.91
C ILE A 446 -17.60 34.11 7.75
N ARG A 447 -17.31 35.29 8.35
CA ARG A 447 -18.24 36.09 9.16
C ARG A 447 -19.42 36.54 8.31
N GLU A 448 -19.18 37.13 7.15
CA GLU A 448 -20.22 37.55 6.22
C GLU A 448 -21.15 36.42 5.81
N CYS A 449 -20.58 35.23 5.53
CA CYS A 449 -21.39 34.04 5.20
C CYS A 449 -22.24 33.58 6.40
N HIS A 450 -21.65 33.53 7.57
CA HIS A 450 -22.37 33.15 8.81
C HIS A 450 -23.52 34.08 9.15
N GLU A 451 -23.34 35.40 8.99
CA GLU A 451 -24.37 36.41 9.21
C GLU A 451 -25.55 36.25 8.24
N ARG A 452 -25.26 35.93 6.96
CA ARG A 452 -26.27 35.63 5.94
C ARG A 452 -26.96 34.27 6.17
N GLY A 453 -26.39 33.41 7.00
CA GLY A 453 -26.91 32.07 7.24
C GLY A 453 -26.40 31.02 6.25
N GLN A 454 -25.39 31.34 5.42
CA GLN A 454 -24.76 30.45 4.46
C GLN A 454 -23.80 29.51 5.19
N PRO A 455 -23.85 28.19 4.95
CA PRO A 455 -22.85 27.26 5.48
C PRO A 455 -21.51 27.42 4.79
N VAL A 456 -20.41 27.28 5.57
CA VAL A 456 -19.04 27.44 5.11
C VAL A 456 -18.23 26.17 5.42
N LEU A 457 -17.51 25.70 4.42
CA LEU A 457 -16.47 24.68 4.59
C LEU A 457 -15.11 25.32 4.35
N VAL A 458 -14.25 25.31 5.38
CA VAL A 458 -12.89 25.83 5.31
C VAL A 458 -11.93 24.68 5.10
N GLY A 459 -11.24 24.66 3.95
CA GLY A 459 -10.22 23.67 3.62
C GLY A 459 -8.82 24.13 4.02
N THR A 460 -8.07 23.26 4.69
CA THR A 460 -6.66 23.48 5.09
C THR A 460 -5.77 22.33 4.63
N THR A 461 -4.48 22.59 4.49
CA THR A 461 -3.50 21.59 4.02
C THR A 461 -2.92 20.75 5.17
N SER A 462 -2.94 21.27 6.40
CA SER A 462 -2.37 20.58 7.55
C SER A 462 -3.26 20.68 8.80
N ILE A 463 -2.98 19.81 9.78
CA ILE A 463 -3.66 19.84 11.08
C ILE A 463 -3.34 21.13 11.82
N GLU A 464 -2.09 21.57 11.78
CA GLU A 464 -1.64 22.81 12.43
C GLU A 464 -2.42 24.03 11.92
N ASN A 465 -2.57 24.13 10.58
CA ASN A 465 -3.34 25.21 9.97
C ASN A 465 -4.83 25.13 10.34
N SER A 466 -5.38 23.93 10.47
CA SER A 466 -6.77 23.76 10.92
C SER A 466 -6.97 24.21 12.39
N GLU A 467 -6.01 23.90 13.26
CA GLU A 467 -6.02 24.33 14.65
C GLU A 467 -5.83 25.84 14.78
N LEU A 468 -4.94 26.43 13.97
CA LEU A 468 -4.73 27.89 13.94
C LEU A 468 -6.02 28.64 13.54
N ILE A 469 -6.67 28.20 12.46
CA ILE A 469 -7.94 28.81 12.03
C ILE A 469 -9.02 28.63 13.09
N ALA A 470 -9.10 27.49 13.75
CA ALA A 470 -10.03 27.26 14.82
C ALA A 470 -9.82 28.22 16.01
N GLN A 471 -8.55 28.48 16.37
CA GLN A 471 -8.22 29.48 17.39
C GLN A 471 -8.66 30.89 16.97
N LEU A 472 -8.39 31.28 15.73
CA LEU A 472 -8.78 32.59 15.22
C LEU A 472 -10.32 32.77 15.16
N LEU A 473 -11.06 31.75 14.75
CA LEU A 473 -12.53 31.75 14.77
C LEU A 473 -13.10 31.81 16.20
N THR A 474 -12.43 31.16 17.16
CA THR A 474 -12.78 31.26 18.59
C THR A 474 -12.59 32.69 19.11
N GLN A 475 -11.48 33.35 18.76
CA GLN A 475 -11.22 34.74 19.06
C GLN A 475 -12.27 35.68 18.43
N ALA A 476 -12.69 35.38 17.20
CA ALA A 476 -13.74 36.08 16.49
C ALA A 476 -15.17 35.75 16.99
N LYS A 477 -15.31 34.87 17.99
CA LYS A 477 -16.59 34.39 18.56
C LYS A 477 -17.52 33.74 17.52
N LEU A 478 -16.97 33.06 16.54
CA LEU A 478 -17.72 32.34 15.52
C LEU A 478 -17.78 30.84 15.89
N PRO A 479 -18.98 30.26 16.11
CA PRO A 479 -19.14 28.84 16.42
C PRO A 479 -18.71 28.01 15.21
N HIS A 480 -17.87 26.99 15.43
CA HIS A 480 -17.34 26.14 14.38
C HIS A 480 -17.10 24.70 14.84
N GLN A 481 -16.96 23.80 13.88
CA GLN A 481 -16.56 22.40 14.10
C GLN A 481 -15.24 22.14 13.35
N VAL A 482 -14.37 21.31 13.94
CA VAL A 482 -13.10 20.92 13.32
C VAL A 482 -13.17 19.44 12.97
N LEU A 483 -12.85 19.15 11.71
CA LEU A 483 -12.79 17.83 11.14
C LEU A 483 -11.35 17.53 10.73
N ASN A 484 -10.67 16.74 11.53
CA ASN A 484 -9.29 16.32 11.28
C ASN A 484 -9.06 14.88 11.77
N ALA A 485 -7.90 14.32 11.44
CA ALA A 485 -7.53 12.93 11.76
C ALA A 485 -7.60 12.56 13.26
N LYS A 486 -7.65 13.55 14.16
CA LYS A 486 -7.79 13.31 15.61
C LYS A 486 -9.23 12.98 16.04
N GLN A 487 -10.24 13.13 15.15
CA GLN A 487 -11.67 13.04 15.51
C GLN A 487 -12.45 12.05 14.64
N HIS A 488 -11.84 10.97 14.14
CA HIS A 488 -12.47 9.98 13.26
C HIS A 488 -13.84 9.48 13.74
N ALA A 489 -13.99 9.23 15.05
CA ALA A 489 -15.27 8.70 15.59
C ALA A 489 -16.44 9.68 15.46
N ARG A 490 -16.18 11.00 15.35
CA ARG A 490 -17.20 12.05 15.22
C ARG A 490 -17.29 12.62 13.80
N GLU A 491 -16.48 12.13 12.89
CA GLU A 491 -16.38 12.64 11.53
C GLU A 491 -17.72 12.62 10.81
N ALA A 492 -18.42 11.50 10.83
CA ALA A 492 -19.73 11.34 10.20
C ALA A 492 -20.79 12.30 10.77
N ASP A 493 -20.71 12.61 12.06
CA ASP A 493 -21.63 13.54 12.72
C ASP A 493 -21.40 14.98 12.30
N ILE A 494 -20.13 15.38 12.23
CA ILE A 494 -19.72 16.72 11.81
C ILE A 494 -20.09 16.96 10.35
N VAL A 495 -19.78 15.99 9.47
CA VAL A 495 -20.10 16.09 8.04
C VAL A 495 -21.61 16.15 7.82
N ALA A 496 -22.41 15.39 8.58
CA ALA A 496 -23.88 15.41 8.49
C ALA A 496 -24.44 16.82 8.74
N GLN A 497 -23.82 17.63 9.58
CA GLN A 497 -24.29 18.98 9.93
C GLN A 497 -23.57 20.10 9.17
N ALA A 498 -22.53 19.78 8.35
CA ALA A 498 -21.73 20.78 7.65
C ALA A 498 -22.55 21.61 6.63
N GLY A 499 -23.66 21.10 6.13
CA GLY A 499 -24.58 21.81 5.23
C GLY A 499 -25.74 22.53 5.92
N ALA A 500 -25.83 22.50 7.26
CA ALA A 500 -26.88 23.19 8.00
C ALA A 500 -26.72 24.72 7.96
N PRO A 501 -27.82 25.51 8.12
CA PRO A 501 -27.72 26.95 8.13
C PRO A 501 -26.73 27.47 9.19
N LYS A 502 -25.89 28.46 8.83
CA LYS A 502 -24.87 29.07 9.68
C LYS A 502 -23.72 28.14 10.11
N SER A 503 -23.63 26.90 9.62
CA SER A 503 -22.56 26.00 10.01
C SER A 503 -21.21 26.50 9.47
N ILE A 504 -20.17 26.42 10.31
CA ILE A 504 -18.76 26.62 9.92
C ILE A 504 -18.02 25.33 10.23
N THR A 505 -17.49 24.67 9.21
CA THR A 505 -16.74 23.43 9.34
C THR A 505 -15.34 23.63 8.80
N ILE A 506 -14.32 23.38 9.62
CA ILE A 506 -12.92 23.37 9.20
C ILE A 506 -12.55 21.93 8.89
N ALA A 507 -12.05 21.63 7.71
CA ALA A 507 -11.65 20.30 7.32
C ALA A 507 -10.21 20.30 6.79
N THR A 508 -9.39 19.37 7.27
CA THR A 508 -8.13 19.04 6.59
C THR A 508 -8.44 18.30 5.30
N ASN A 509 -7.46 18.27 4.41
CA ASN A 509 -7.58 17.84 3.02
C ASN A 509 -8.42 16.57 2.79
N MET A 510 -8.19 15.53 3.59
CA MET A 510 -8.80 14.20 3.39
C MET A 510 -10.02 13.95 4.28
N ALA A 511 -10.26 14.78 5.30
CA ALA A 511 -11.33 14.56 6.23
C ALA A 511 -12.73 14.68 5.55
N GLY A 512 -13.61 13.72 5.82
CA GLY A 512 -14.93 13.65 5.23
C GLY A 512 -14.97 13.17 3.77
N ARG A 513 -13.90 12.58 3.24
CA ARG A 513 -13.88 11.98 1.90
C ARG A 513 -14.86 10.81 1.81
N GLY A 514 -15.51 10.63 0.67
CA GLY A 514 -16.54 9.58 0.49
C GLY A 514 -17.87 9.85 1.17
N THR A 515 -18.02 11.00 1.85
CA THR A 515 -19.30 11.43 2.46
C THR A 515 -19.82 12.71 1.81
N ASP A 516 -21.12 12.75 1.58
CA ASP A 516 -21.78 13.89 0.95
C ASP A 516 -22.23 14.93 2.00
N ILE A 517 -21.99 16.22 1.70
CA ILE A 517 -22.54 17.32 2.48
C ILE A 517 -23.90 17.68 1.86
N VAL A 518 -24.97 17.44 2.62
CA VAL A 518 -26.34 17.71 2.22
C VAL A 518 -26.73 19.12 2.69
N LEU A 519 -27.20 19.97 1.76
CA LEU A 519 -27.67 21.31 2.12
C LEU A 519 -28.91 21.24 3.03
N GLY A 520 -28.91 22.04 4.12
CA GLY A 520 -29.88 21.97 5.19
C GLY A 520 -29.56 20.95 6.28
N GLY A 521 -28.41 20.19 6.16
CA GLY A 521 -28.03 19.10 7.06
C GLY A 521 -28.58 17.74 6.62
N ASN A 522 -28.03 16.64 7.15
CA ASN A 522 -28.47 15.29 6.82
C ASN A 522 -29.60 14.84 7.76
N VAL A 523 -30.84 14.89 7.26
CA VAL A 523 -32.04 14.50 8.02
C VAL A 523 -32.15 12.99 8.23
N GLU A 524 -31.60 12.16 7.33
CA GLU A 524 -31.76 10.70 7.38
C GLU A 524 -31.10 10.09 8.62
N LYS A 525 -30.05 10.72 9.14
CA LYS A 525 -29.44 10.31 10.40
C LYS A 525 -30.34 10.57 11.60
N ALA A 526 -31.01 11.72 11.63
CA ALA A 526 -31.99 12.05 12.66
C ALA A 526 -33.23 11.15 12.57
N VAL A 527 -33.64 10.83 11.35
CA VAL A 527 -34.75 9.87 11.09
C VAL A 527 -34.38 8.48 11.59
N ALA A 528 -33.18 7.96 11.26
CA ALA A 528 -32.71 6.65 11.74
C ALA A 528 -32.63 6.58 13.27
N ALA A 529 -32.24 7.66 13.94
CA ALA A 529 -32.25 7.72 15.40
C ALA A 529 -33.67 7.64 15.98
N VAL A 530 -34.66 8.27 15.33
CA VAL A 530 -36.08 8.17 15.72
C VAL A 530 -36.65 6.79 15.42
N GLU A 531 -36.26 6.16 14.30
CA GLU A 531 -36.68 4.79 13.96
C GLU A 531 -36.14 3.76 14.96
N ALA A 532 -34.92 3.96 15.47
CA ALA A 532 -34.28 3.09 16.46
C ALA A 532 -34.77 3.34 17.90
N ASP A 533 -35.52 4.40 18.16
CA ASP A 533 -36.05 4.71 19.50
C ASP A 533 -37.27 3.82 19.83
N GLU A 534 -37.00 2.77 20.58
CA GLU A 534 -38.03 1.82 21.04
C GLU A 534 -39.02 2.44 22.04
N SER A 535 -38.73 3.61 22.60
CA SER A 535 -39.64 4.29 23.56
C SER A 535 -40.84 4.99 22.90
N LEU A 536 -40.80 5.16 21.57
CA LEU A 536 -41.81 5.83 20.78
C LEU A 536 -42.78 4.81 20.16
N ASP A 537 -44.07 5.08 20.18
CA ASP A 537 -45.04 4.33 19.41
C ASP A 537 -44.96 4.65 17.90
N ALA A 538 -45.55 3.82 17.05
CA ALA A 538 -45.47 3.97 15.60
C ALA A 538 -46.01 5.31 15.10
N ALA A 539 -47.09 5.82 15.68
CA ALA A 539 -47.71 7.07 15.28
C ALA A 539 -46.87 8.28 15.70
N ALA A 540 -46.28 8.24 16.91
CA ALA A 540 -45.34 9.27 17.38
C ALA A 540 -44.05 9.30 16.55
N ARG A 541 -43.51 8.14 16.17
CA ARG A 541 -42.38 8.06 15.26
C ARG A 541 -42.68 8.72 13.92
N GLU A 542 -43.80 8.35 13.30
CA GLU A 542 -44.20 8.89 11.98
C GLU A 542 -44.37 10.40 12.04
N THR A 543 -45.04 10.91 13.10
CA THR A 543 -45.21 12.36 13.31
C THR A 543 -43.87 13.07 13.47
N ARG A 544 -42.93 12.50 14.24
CA ARG A 544 -41.62 13.11 14.49
C ARG A 544 -40.77 13.08 13.24
N ILE A 545 -40.79 12.01 12.47
CA ILE A 545 -40.09 11.90 11.18
C ILE A 545 -40.63 12.91 10.17
N ALA A 546 -41.95 13.08 10.08
CA ALA A 546 -42.58 14.06 9.21
C ALA A 546 -42.14 15.50 9.58
N ALA A 547 -42.13 15.81 10.88
CA ALA A 547 -41.68 17.12 11.37
C ALA A 547 -40.19 17.37 11.06
N LEU A 548 -39.32 16.39 11.23
CA LEU A 548 -37.89 16.49 10.88
C LEU A 548 -37.69 16.74 9.39
N ARG A 549 -38.43 16.05 8.53
CA ARG A 549 -38.35 16.22 7.08
C ARG A 549 -38.86 17.59 6.62
N GLU A 550 -39.93 18.09 7.28
CA GLU A 550 -40.47 19.42 6.96
C GLU A 550 -39.51 20.53 7.42
N GLN A 551 -38.89 20.40 8.58
CA GLN A 551 -37.88 21.35 9.04
C GLN A 551 -36.64 21.33 8.11
N TRP A 552 -36.16 20.16 7.75
CA TRP A 552 -35.04 20.03 6.79
C TRP A 552 -35.39 20.70 5.46
N LYS A 553 -36.59 20.56 4.94
CA LYS A 553 -37.01 21.19 3.70
C LYS A 553 -36.93 22.71 3.77
N LYS A 554 -37.35 23.31 4.89
CA LYS A 554 -37.22 24.76 5.12
C LYS A 554 -35.75 25.19 5.20
N ASP A 555 -34.94 24.46 5.91
CA ASP A 555 -33.51 24.73 6.05
C ASP A 555 -32.77 24.57 4.72
N HIS A 556 -33.13 23.57 3.94
CA HIS A 556 -32.58 23.34 2.60
C HIS A 556 -32.93 24.49 1.66
N GLU A 557 -34.21 24.87 1.56
CA GLU A 557 -34.67 25.99 0.72
C GLU A 557 -34.00 27.30 1.15
N PHE A 558 -33.81 27.52 2.44
CA PHE A 558 -33.12 28.69 2.98
C PHE A 558 -31.67 28.71 2.55
N VAL A 559 -30.89 27.62 2.74
CA VAL A 559 -29.48 27.53 2.38
C VAL A 559 -29.28 27.69 0.87
N VAL A 560 -30.17 27.09 0.07
CA VAL A 560 -30.14 27.24 -1.41
C VAL A 560 -30.34 28.72 -1.79
N ALA A 561 -31.27 29.43 -1.17
CA ALA A 561 -31.52 30.84 -1.39
C ALA A 561 -30.33 31.73 -0.97
N GLN A 562 -29.51 31.31 0.02
CA GLN A 562 -28.29 32.01 0.42
C GLN A 562 -27.08 31.69 -0.46
N GLY A 563 -27.24 30.91 -1.54
CA GLY A 563 -26.17 30.56 -2.47
C GLY A 563 -25.48 29.22 -2.19
N GLY A 564 -26.08 28.36 -1.36
CA GLY A 564 -25.59 27.01 -1.09
C GLY A 564 -24.31 26.98 -0.25
N LEU A 565 -23.50 25.92 -0.36
CA LEU A 565 -22.27 25.77 0.42
C LEU A 565 -21.15 26.64 -0.12
N ARG A 566 -20.55 27.46 0.75
CA ARG A 566 -19.33 28.25 0.48
C ARG A 566 -18.08 27.44 0.81
N ILE A 567 -17.14 27.31 -0.14
CA ILE A 567 -15.83 26.74 0.07
C ILE A 567 -14.81 27.84 0.22
N ILE A 568 -14.08 27.86 1.31
CA ILE A 568 -12.93 28.75 1.55
C ILE A 568 -11.70 27.87 1.73
N ALA A 569 -10.74 27.98 0.83
CA ALA A 569 -9.46 27.31 0.96
C ALA A 569 -8.37 28.31 1.36
N THR A 570 -7.54 27.97 2.33
CA THR A 570 -6.51 28.87 2.86
C THR A 570 -5.15 28.67 2.24
N GLU A 571 -4.99 27.64 1.40
CA GLU A 571 -3.76 27.34 0.66
C GLU A 571 -4.10 26.55 -0.60
N ARG A 572 -3.19 26.57 -1.57
CA ARG A 572 -3.21 25.62 -2.68
C ARG A 572 -2.47 24.35 -2.30
N HIS A 573 -3.02 23.21 -2.67
CA HIS A 573 -2.38 21.93 -2.51
C HIS A 573 -1.30 21.70 -3.57
N GLU A 574 -0.42 20.75 -3.36
CA GLU A 574 0.60 20.36 -4.34
C GLU A 574 -0.01 19.84 -5.64
N SER A 575 -1.20 19.23 -5.59
CA SER A 575 -1.93 18.74 -6.74
C SER A 575 -3.22 19.52 -6.98
N ARG A 576 -3.47 19.90 -8.24
CA ARG A 576 -4.72 20.53 -8.69
C ARG A 576 -5.93 19.63 -8.44
N ARG A 577 -5.72 18.33 -8.47
CA ARG A 577 -6.74 17.32 -8.21
C ARG A 577 -7.38 17.50 -6.83
N ILE A 578 -6.54 17.71 -5.81
CA ILE A 578 -7.00 17.91 -4.42
C ILE A 578 -7.79 19.21 -4.28
N ASP A 579 -7.34 20.28 -4.93
CA ASP A 579 -8.09 21.54 -5.01
C ASP A 579 -9.47 21.33 -5.65
N ASN A 580 -9.54 20.53 -6.72
CA ASN A 580 -10.79 20.20 -7.39
C ASN A 580 -11.72 19.32 -6.54
N GLN A 581 -11.17 18.40 -5.76
CA GLN A 581 -11.95 17.60 -4.79
C GLN A 581 -12.56 18.48 -3.70
N LEU A 582 -11.81 19.46 -3.18
CA LEU A 582 -12.32 20.41 -2.21
C LEU A 582 -13.45 21.25 -2.81
N ARG A 583 -13.24 21.84 -3.98
CA ARG A 583 -14.29 22.57 -4.72
C ARG A 583 -15.51 21.69 -4.99
N GLY A 584 -15.29 20.42 -5.33
CA GLY A 584 -16.33 19.43 -5.66
C GLY A 584 -17.27 19.09 -4.49
N ARG A 585 -16.98 19.53 -3.27
CA ARG A 585 -17.89 19.37 -2.14
C ARG A 585 -19.09 20.33 -2.20
N SER A 586 -19.02 21.37 -3.02
CA SER A 586 -20.07 22.36 -3.26
C SER A 586 -20.58 22.30 -4.70
N GLY A 587 -21.79 22.77 -4.95
CA GLY A 587 -22.41 22.83 -6.28
C GLY A 587 -22.78 21.46 -6.83
N ARG A 588 -23.32 20.55 -6.01
CA ARG A 588 -23.68 19.18 -6.38
C ARG A 588 -25.08 19.13 -6.98
N GLN A 589 -25.29 18.25 -7.97
CA GLN A 589 -26.59 17.98 -8.59
C GLN A 589 -27.38 19.23 -9.05
N GLY A 590 -26.65 20.29 -9.42
CA GLY A 590 -27.23 21.56 -9.84
C GLY A 590 -27.56 22.54 -8.71
N ASP A 591 -27.24 22.21 -7.48
CA ASP A 591 -27.33 23.13 -6.36
C ASP A 591 -26.39 24.31 -6.53
N PRO A 592 -26.73 25.50 -6.03
CA PRO A 592 -25.81 26.63 -6.00
C PRO A 592 -24.63 26.35 -5.05
N GLY A 593 -23.56 27.08 -5.25
CA GLY A 593 -22.37 27.00 -4.40
C GLY A 593 -21.32 27.99 -4.88
N SER A 594 -20.31 28.19 -4.06
CA SER A 594 -19.19 29.05 -4.43
C SER A 594 -17.88 28.58 -3.81
N SER A 595 -16.76 28.88 -4.48
CA SER A 595 -15.44 28.57 -3.96
C SER A 595 -14.47 29.73 -4.13
N ARG A 596 -13.57 29.93 -3.15
CA ARG A 596 -12.48 30.89 -3.25
C ARG A 596 -11.25 30.40 -2.47
N PHE A 597 -10.08 30.65 -3.03
CA PHE A 597 -8.80 30.43 -2.38
C PHE A 597 -8.22 31.74 -1.87
N PHE A 598 -7.82 31.75 -0.61
CA PHE A 598 -7.08 32.83 0.04
C PHE A 598 -5.63 32.39 0.24
N LEU A 599 -4.70 33.06 -0.42
CA LEU A 599 -3.31 32.66 -0.53
C LEU A 599 -2.40 33.77 0.02
N SER A 600 -1.20 33.39 0.47
CA SER A 600 -0.14 34.36 0.79
C SER A 600 1.15 34.02 0.06
N LEU A 601 2.03 35.00 -0.08
CA LEU A 601 3.37 34.77 -0.64
C LEU A 601 4.26 33.91 0.26
N ASP A 602 3.89 33.78 1.54
CA ASP A 602 4.57 32.94 2.51
C ASP A 602 4.16 31.48 2.43
N ASP A 603 3.09 31.13 1.69
CA ASP A 603 2.65 29.76 1.55
C ASP A 603 3.72 28.89 0.85
N PRO A 604 3.89 27.61 1.24
CA PRO A 604 4.99 26.77 0.75
C PRO A 604 5.09 26.69 -0.77
N LEU A 605 3.97 26.48 -1.46
CA LEU A 605 3.93 26.42 -2.92
C LEU A 605 4.34 27.76 -3.56
N MET A 606 3.91 28.88 -2.96
CA MET A 606 4.22 30.22 -3.46
C MET A 606 5.70 30.56 -3.26
N ARG A 607 6.28 30.19 -2.11
CA ARG A 607 7.72 30.41 -1.82
C ARG A 607 8.61 29.69 -2.82
N ILE A 608 8.27 28.44 -3.19
CA ILE A 608 9.09 27.63 -4.10
C ILE A 608 9.06 28.16 -5.55
N PHE A 609 7.90 28.60 -6.04
CA PHE A 609 7.71 28.84 -7.48
C PHE A 609 7.48 30.29 -7.89
N ALA A 610 7.05 31.16 -6.99
CA ALA A 610 6.62 32.50 -7.37
C ALA A 610 6.98 33.62 -6.39
N GLY A 611 7.40 33.29 -5.15
CA GLY A 611 7.47 34.22 -4.01
C GLY A 611 8.25 35.52 -4.29
N GLU A 612 9.47 35.43 -4.77
CA GLU A 612 10.31 36.63 -4.97
C GLU A 612 9.84 37.53 -6.12
N ARG A 613 9.41 36.95 -7.23
CA ARG A 613 8.95 37.70 -8.41
C ARG A 613 7.63 38.41 -8.16
N VAL A 614 6.68 37.72 -7.53
CA VAL A 614 5.36 38.28 -7.21
C VAL A 614 5.51 39.31 -6.09
N LYS A 615 6.36 39.05 -5.10
CA LYS A 615 6.68 40.02 -4.02
C LYS A 615 7.29 41.30 -4.58
N ALA A 616 8.26 41.19 -5.49
CA ALA A 616 8.85 42.35 -6.17
C ALA A 616 7.80 43.15 -7.00
N ILE A 617 6.81 42.48 -7.60
CA ILE A 617 5.72 43.12 -8.29
C ILE A 617 4.81 43.87 -7.30
N MET A 618 4.45 43.26 -6.18
CA MET A 618 3.61 43.87 -5.13
C MET A 618 4.31 45.10 -4.52
N ASP A 619 5.61 44.97 -4.20
CA ASP A 619 6.40 46.07 -3.66
C ASP A 619 6.53 47.25 -4.68
N ARG A 620 6.68 46.90 -5.97
CA ARG A 620 6.75 47.92 -7.05
C ARG A 620 5.42 48.62 -7.28
N LEU A 621 4.30 47.94 -7.07
CA LEU A 621 2.95 48.47 -7.15
C LEU A 621 2.55 49.26 -5.89
N LYS A 622 3.35 49.25 -4.84
CA LYS A 622 3.09 49.90 -3.54
C LYS A 622 1.70 49.57 -2.99
N MET A 623 1.32 48.30 -3.07
CA MET A 623 0.00 47.84 -2.58
C MET A 623 -0.14 48.11 -1.08
N PRO A 624 -1.28 48.73 -0.66
CA PRO A 624 -1.60 48.92 0.77
C PRO A 624 -1.71 47.58 1.50
N GLU A 625 -1.51 47.61 2.82
CA GLU A 625 -1.76 46.40 3.67
C GLU A 625 -3.24 46.00 3.57
N GLY A 626 -3.48 44.69 3.49
CA GLY A 626 -4.82 44.12 3.39
C GLY A 626 -5.43 44.08 2.00
N GLU A 627 -4.77 44.62 0.99
CA GLU A 627 -5.21 44.46 -0.42
C GLU A 627 -4.67 43.17 -1.04
N ALA A 628 -5.56 42.46 -1.77
CA ALA A 628 -5.24 41.23 -2.48
C ALA A 628 -5.03 41.47 -3.95
N ILE A 629 -4.15 40.68 -4.58
CA ILE A 629 -4.13 40.54 -6.05
C ILE A 629 -5.21 39.52 -6.44
N GLU A 630 -6.19 39.98 -7.24
CA GLU A 630 -7.16 39.13 -7.91
C GLU A 630 -6.92 39.21 -9.42
N ALA A 631 -6.13 38.31 -9.98
CA ALA A 631 -5.82 38.31 -11.40
C ALA A 631 -5.75 36.89 -11.97
N GLY A 632 -6.47 36.61 -13.03
CA GLY A 632 -6.47 35.31 -13.69
C GLY A 632 -5.09 34.86 -14.20
N MET A 633 -4.15 35.81 -14.41
CA MET A 633 -2.76 35.48 -14.76
C MET A 633 -2.02 34.84 -13.58
N VAL A 634 -2.26 35.32 -12.35
CA VAL A 634 -1.65 34.76 -11.13
C VAL A 634 -2.18 33.35 -10.87
N THR A 635 -3.49 33.17 -10.92
CA THR A 635 -4.11 31.82 -10.81
C THR A 635 -3.52 30.84 -11.83
N ARG A 636 -3.37 31.22 -13.09
CA ARG A 636 -2.74 30.37 -14.12
C ARG A 636 -1.26 30.09 -13.85
N SER A 637 -0.54 31.04 -13.26
CA SER A 637 0.86 30.84 -12.87
C SER A 637 0.98 29.80 -11.74
N ILE A 638 0.09 29.86 -10.76
CA ILE A 638 0.01 28.89 -9.66
C ILE A 638 -0.33 27.49 -10.20
N GLU A 639 -1.31 27.38 -11.07
CA GLU A 639 -1.64 26.10 -11.72
C GLU A 639 -0.46 25.53 -12.53
N SER A 640 0.33 26.38 -13.17
CA SER A 640 1.55 25.94 -13.87
C SER A 640 2.61 25.44 -12.91
N ALA A 641 2.72 26.03 -11.72
CA ALA A 641 3.59 25.56 -10.66
C ALA A 641 3.15 24.18 -10.14
N GLN A 642 1.86 24.02 -9.86
CA GLN A 642 1.29 22.73 -9.46
C GLN A 642 1.57 21.63 -10.48
N ARG A 643 1.42 21.90 -11.78
CA ARG A 643 1.77 20.92 -12.83
C ARG A 643 3.22 20.46 -12.79
N LYS A 644 4.15 21.33 -12.42
CA LYS A 644 5.57 20.94 -12.26
C LYS A 644 5.78 20.05 -11.05
N VAL A 645 5.07 20.33 -9.94
CA VAL A 645 5.12 19.47 -8.74
C VAL A 645 4.49 18.12 -9.04
N GLU A 646 3.33 18.10 -9.70
CA GLU A 646 2.65 16.87 -10.13
C GLU A 646 3.57 16.01 -11.00
N ALA A 647 4.23 16.60 -12.00
CA ALA A 647 5.18 15.91 -12.87
C ALA A 647 6.37 15.34 -12.09
N ARG A 648 6.95 16.12 -11.16
CA ARG A 648 8.04 15.63 -10.31
C ARG A 648 7.61 14.46 -9.42
N ASN A 649 6.43 14.57 -8.80
CA ASN A 649 5.89 13.49 -7.96
C ASN A 649 5.61 12.23 -8.79
N PHE A 650 5.13 12.38 -10.02
CA PHE A 650 4.98 11.28 -10.95
C PHE A 650 6.32 10.60 -11.26
N ASP A 651 7.36 11.40 -11.59
CA ASP A 651 8.70 10.87 -11.89
C ASP A 651 9.26 10.07 -10.68
N ILE A 652 9.05 10.57 -9.45
CA ILE A 652 9.47 9.85 -8.23
C ILE A 652 8.72 8.51 -8.12
N ARG A 653 7.39 8.50 -8.26
CA ARG A 653 6.58 7.25 -8.20
C ARG A 653 6.99 6.28 -9.30
N LYS A 654 7.20 6.77 -10.53
CA LYS A 654 7.67 5.94 -11.66
C LYS A 654 9.04 5.34 -11.38
N GLN A 655 9.96 6.11 -10.83
CA GLN A 655 11.29 5.64 -10.49
C GLN A 655 11.24 4.55 -9.40
N LEU A 656 10.44 4.75 -8.34
CA LEU A 656 10.23 3.73 -7.31
C LEU A 656 9.66 2.44 -7.90
N LEU A 657 8.66 2.56 -8.78
CA LEU A 657 8.05 1.41 -9.43
C LEU A 657 9.03 0.65 -10.32
N GLU A 658 9.91 1.33 -11.06
CA GLU A 658 10.90 0.69 -11.92
C GLU A 658 11.88 -0.21 -11.14
N TYR A 659 12.20 0.14 -9.88
CA TYR A 659 12.97 -0.73 -8.99
C TYR A 659 12.10 -1.87 -8.43
N ASP A 660 10.86 -1.59 -8.04
CA ASP A 660 9.96 -2.60 -7.50
C ASP A 660 9.51 -3.62 -8.56
N ASP A 661 9.44 -3.24 -9.83
CA ASP A 661 9.12 -4.17 -10.93
C ASP A 661 10.12 -5.33 -11.01
N VAL A 662 11.40 -5.09 -10.74
CA VAL A 662 12.43 -6.14 -10.68
C VAL A 662 12.13 -7.12 -9.54
N SER A 663 11.87 -6.60 -8.34
CA SER A 663 11.48 -7.40 -7.18
C SER A 663 10.16 -8.14 -7.43
N ASN A 664 9.23 -7.51 -8.13
CA ASN A 664 7.93 -8.08 -8.45
C ASN A 664 8.01 -9.27 -9.42
N ASP A 665 8.89 -9.20 -10.42
CA ASP A 665 9.08 -10.32 -11.34
C ASP A 665 9.67 -11.54 -10.61
N GLN A 666 10.61 -11.31 -9.70
CA GLN A 666 11.17 -12.35 -8.83
C GLN A 666 10.12 -12.89 -7.83
N ARG A 667 9.32 -12.01 -7.24
CA ARG A 667 8.20 -12.36 -6.35
C ARG A 667 7.20 -13.29 -7.03
N LYS A 668 6.82 -13.00 -8.27
CA LYS A 668 5.93 -13.85 -9.07
C LYS A 668 6.48 -15.26 -9.22
N VAL A 669 7.78 -15.40 -9.52
CA VAL A 669 8.44 -16.70 -9.64
C VAL A 669 8.41 -17.47 -8.32
N ILE A 670 8.82 -16.81 -7.23
CA ILE A 670 8.86 -17.45 -5.89
C ILE A 670 7.45 -17.83 -5.42
N TYR A 671 6.47 -16.94 -5.55
CA TYR A 671 5.10 -17.23 -5.12
C TYR A 671 4.45 -18.30 -5.97
N GLN A 672 4.73 -18.35 -7.29
CA GLN A 672 4.26 -19.44 -8.15
C GLN A 672 4.88 -20.77 -7.75
N GLN A 673 6.19 -20.84 -7.56
CA GLN A 673 6.88 -22.04 -7.09
C GLN A 673 6.34 -22.51 -5.74
N ARG A 674 6.11 -21.55 -4.83
CA ARG A 674 5.56 -21.82 -3.50
C ARG A 674 4.14 -22.40 -3.58
N ASN A 675 3.30 -21.83 -4.44
CA ASN A 675 1.95 -22.30 -4.67
C ASN A 675 1.94 -23.69 -5.33
N ASP A 676 2.82 -23.92 -6.30
CA ASP A 676 2.95 -25.24 -6.95
C ASP A 676 3.36 -26.32 -5.94
N ILE A 677 4.27 -26.01 -5.00
CA ILE A 677 4.67 -26.91 -3.92
C ILE A 677 3.51 -27.14 -2.94
N LEU A 678 2.79 -26.09 -2.60
CA LEU A 678 1.67 -26.16 -1.65
C LEU A 678 0.51 -27.00 -2.18
N ASP A 679 0.20 -26.87 -3.49
CA ASP A 679 -0.93 -27.53 -4.16
C ASP A 679 -0.56 -28.93 -4.70
N ALA A 680 0.74 -29.27 -4.78
CA ALA A 680 1.20 -30.57 -5.26
C ALA A 680 0.78 -31.73 -4.34
N SER A 681 0.19 -32.75 -4.89
CA SER A 681 -0.06 -34.02 -4.19
C SER A 681 1.21 -34.87 -4.05
N ASP A 682 2.13 -34.76 -5.03
CA ASP A 682 3.42 -35.46 -5.07
C ASP A 682 4.55 -34.48 -5.44
N LEU A 683 5.61 -34.51 -4.67
CA LEU A 683 6.79 -33.66 -4.83
C LEU A 683 8.00 -34.41 -5.37
N SER A 684 7.87 -35.70 -5.68
CA SER A 684 8.99 -36.57 -6.05
C SER A 684 9.77 -36.07 -7.27
N ALA A 685 9.08 -35.61 -8.31
CA ALA A 685 9.73 -35.08 -9.52
C ALA A 685 10.48 -33.77 -9.24
N GLN A 686 9.91 -32.88 -8.43
CA GLN A 686 10.55 -31.60 -8.06
C GLN A 686 11.81 -31.83 -7.23
N ILE A 687 11.73 -32.69 -6.22
CA ILE A 687 12.88 -33.06 -5.37
C ILE A 687 13.96 -33.76 -6.19
N ALA A 688 13.58 -34.64 -7.14
CA ALA A 688 14.54 -35.30 -8.04
C ALA A 688 15.31 -34.29 -8.89
N SER A 689 14.61 -33.29 -9.46
CA SER A 689 15.24 -32.24 -10.26
C SER A 689 16.17 -31.35 -9.43
N LEU A 690 15.77 -30.97 -8.19
CA LEU A 690 16.64 -30.22 -7.29
C LEU A 690 17.91 -30.98 -6.94
N ARG A 691 17.78 -32.27 -6.63
CA ARG A 691 18.89 -33.14 -6.32
C ARG A 691 19.85 -33.32 -7.51
N GLU A 692 19.30 -33.60 -8.69
CA GLU A 692 20.08 -33.72 -9.92
C GLU A 692 20.87 -32.44 -10.18
N GLY A 693 20.24 -31.28 -10.12
CA GLY A 693 20.93 -30.00 -10.29
C GLY A 693 22.01 -29.75 -9.25
N CYS A 694 21.75 -30.04 -7.97
CA CYS A 694 22.72 -29.90 -6.89
C CYS A 694 23.97 -30.78 -7.12
N PHE A 695 23.79 -32.06 -7.44
CA PHE A 695 24.91 -32.96 -7.67
C PHE A 695 25.62 -32.69 -9.00
N THR A 696 24.93 -32.22 -10.00
CA THR A 696 25.53 -31.75 -11.26
C THR A 696 26.51 -30.61 -10.99
N ASP A 697 26.07 -29.59 -10.27
CA ASP A 697 26.95 -28.45 -9.94
C ASP A 697 28.12 -28.87 -9.05
N LEU A 698 27.87 -29.78 -8.08
CA LEU A 698 28.91 -30.33 -7.23
C LEU A 698 29.97 -31.07 -8.03
N VAL A 699 29.56 -31.97 -8.94
CA VAL A 699 30.50 -32.76 -9.78
C VAL A 699 31.28 -31.82 -10.69
N ARG A 700 30.63 -30.80 -11.30
CA ARG A 700 31.28 -29.86 -12.21
C ARG A 700 32.39 -29.00 -11.57
N GLN A 701 32.38 -28.86 -10.24
CA GLN A 701 33.48 -28.21 -9.51
C GLN A 701 34.76 -29.06 -9.48
N TYR A 702 34.64 -30.36 -9.51
CA TYR A 702 35.76 -31.32 -9.46
C TYR A 702 36.08 -31.97 -10.81
N VAL A 703 35.10 -32.06 -11.65
CA VAL A 703 35.15 -32.64 -13.00
C VAL A 703 34.51 -31.65 -13.97
N PRO A 704 35.28 -30.68 -14.50
CA PRO A 704 34.77 -29.67 -15.42
C PRO A 704 34.23 -30.34 -16.70
N ALA A 705 33.21 -29.73 -17.29
CA ALA A 705 32.63 -30.21 -18.54
C ALA A 705 33.67 -30.24 -19.69
N GLU A 706 33.60 -31.25 -20.53
CA GLU A 706 34.49 -31.45 -21.68
C GLU A 706 36.00 -31.42 -21.34
N SER A 707 36.33 -31.76 -20.08
CA SER A 707 37.71 -31.80 -19.59
C SER A 707 38.34 -33.19 -19.69
N MET A 708 39.70 -33.25 -19.70
CA MET A 708 40.45 -34.51 -19.72
C MET A 708 40.64 -35.06 -18.32
N GLU A 709 40.86 -36.37 -18.18
CA GLU A 709 41.01 -37.09 -16.90
C GLU A 709 42.07 -36.47 -15.99
N GLU A 710 43.12 -35.89 -16.53
CA GLU A 710 44.21 -35.27 -15.74
C GLU A 710 43.77 -34.00 -14.98
N GLN A 711 42.62 -33.45 -15.35
CA GLN A 711 42.03 -32.26 -14.72
C GLN A 711 41.01 -32.63 -13.61
N TRP A 712 40.71 -33.92 -13.44
CA TRP A 712 39.70 -34.39 -12.51
C TRP A 712 40.23 -34.64 -11.11
N ASP A 713 39.61 -34.10 -10.10
CA ASP A 713 39.89 -34.37 -8.70
C ASP A 713 38.86 -35.36 -8.09
N LEU A 714 38.88 -36.59 -8.57
CA LEU A 714 37.95 -37.62 -8.14
C LEU A 714 38.17 -38.06 -6.69
N GLN A 715 39.41 -37.93 -6.15
CA GLN A 715 39.66 -38.29 -4.77
C GLN A 715 39.00 -37.34 -3.79
N SER A 716 39.09 -36.07 -4.03
CA SER A 716 38.40 -35.04 -3.22
C SER A 716 36.90 -35.17 -3.35
N LEU A 717 36.37 -35.35 -4.57
CA LEU A 717 34.94 -35.55 -4.83
C LEU A 717 34.41 -36.77 -4.09
N GLN A 718 35.07 -37.93 -4.19
CA GLN A 718 34.68 -39.15 -3.50
C GLN A 718 34.70 -39.00 -1.96
N SER A 719 35.71 -38.32 -1.41
CA SER A 719 35.78 -38.02 0.02
C SER A 719 34.67 -37.09 0.49
N LEU A 720 34.31 -36.06 -0.33
CA LEU A 720 33.26 -35.11 -0.04
C LEU A 720 31.88 -35.80 -0.03
N LEU A 721 31.60 -36.62 -1.06
CA LEU A 721 30.35 -37.40 -1.17
C LEU A 721 30.14 -38.32 0.04
N ALA A 722 31.21 -39.01 0.47
CA ALA A 722 31.13 -39.91 1.61
C ALA A 722 30.94 -39.17 2.96
N LYS A 723 31.67 -38.06 3.18
CA LYS A 723 31.67 -37.35 4.46
C LYS A 723 30.47 -36.42 4.64
N GLU A 724 30.12 -35.64 3.61
CA GLU A 724 29.09 -34.63 3.73
C GLU A 724 27.72 -35.10 3.26
N TRP A 725 27.66 -35.99 2.26
CA TRP A 725 26.41 -36.43 1.66
C TRP A 725 26.00 -37.86 2.01
N GLN A 726 26.91 -38.57 2.71
CA GLN A 726 26.68 -39.99 3.08
C GLN A 726 26.45 -40.91 1.86
N ILE A 727 27.09 -40.60 0.74
CA ILE A 727 26.99 -41.36 -0.51
C ILE A 727 28.34 -42.01 -0.79
N GLU A 728 28.36 -43.33 -0.88
CA GLU A 728 29.55 -44.06 -1.23
C GLU A 728 29.56 -44.41 -2.72
N VAL A 729 30.46 -43.79 -3.50
CA VAL A 729 30.66 -44.07 -4.91
C VAL A 729 32.14 -44.34 -5.17
N PRO A 730 32.52 -45.48 -5.72
CA PRO A 730 33.93 -45.83 -5.92
C PRO A 730 34.51 -45.19 -7.19
N LEU A 731 34.53 -43.86 -7.25
CA LEU A 731 34.96 -43.10 -8.44
C LEU A 731 36.38 -43.36 -8.87
N VAL A 732 37.31 -43.39 -7.90
CA VAL A 732 38.75 -43.62 -8.16
C VAL A 732 38.98 -45.05 -8.64
N ALA A 733 38.31 -46.05 -8.08
CA ALA A 733 38.43 -47.44 -8.49
C ALA A 733 37.83 -47.68 -9.92
N THR A 734 36.77 -46.99 -10.25
CA THR A 734 36.13 -47.07 -11.55
C THR A 734 37.05 -46.51 -12.63
N LEU A 735 37.69 -45.34 -12.42
CA LEU A 735 38.65 -44.76 -13.35
C LEU A 735 39.86 -45.70 -13.62
N GLN A 736 40.30 -46.44 -12.56
CA GLN A 736 41.40 -47.40 -12.69
C GLN A 736 41.05 -48.66 -13.44
N SER A 737 39.78 -49.04 -13.52
CA SER A 737 39.31 -50.30 -14.09
C SER A 737 38.67 -50.21 -15.45
N ALA A 738 38.29 -49.05 -15.90
CA ALA A 738 37.62 -48.81 -17.18
C ALA A 738 38.48 -47.89 -18.07
N THR A 739 38.53 -48.21 -19.40
CA THR A 739 39.10 -47.36 -20.46
C THR A 739 37.97 -46.60 -21.13
N ASP A 740 38.18 -45.30 -21.38
CA ASP A 740 37.24 -44.41 -22.09
C ASP A 740 36.04 -43.90 -21.24
N ILE A 741 36.27 -43.55 -19.96
CA ILE A 741 35.26 -42.88 -19.13
C ILE A 741 35.22 -41.39 -19.49
N THR A 742 34.03 -40.88 -19.69
CA THR A 742 33.81 -39.45 -19.92
C THR A 742 33.40 -38.71 -18.64
N ASP A 743 33.52 -37.39 -18.64
CA ASP A 743 33.04 -36.53 -17.55
C ASP A 743 31.52 -36.66 -17.32
N GLU A 744 30.77 -36.99 -18.39
CA GLU A 744 29.33 -37.29 -18.28
C GLU A 744 29.07 -38.64 -17.58
N ASP A 745 29.90 -39.67 -17.78
CA ASP A 745 29.79 -40.96 -17.10
C ASP A 745 29.99 -40.80 -15.57
N ILE A 746 30.96 -39.97 -15.18
CA ILE A 746 31.19 -39.64 -13.76
C ILE A 746 29.99 -38.91 -13.16
N LEU A 747 29.43 -37.93 -13.91
CA LEU A 747 28.25 -37.21 -13.50
C LEU A 747 27.06 -38.15 -13.32
N GLU A 748 26.82 -39.01 -14.30
CA GLU A 748 25.69 -39.95 -14.25
C GLU A 748 25.83 -40.96 -13.07
N MET A 749 27.02 -41.44 -12.83
CA MET A 749 27.31 -42.31 -11.68
C MET A 749 26.97 -41.65 -10.34
N VAL A 750 27.37 -40.40 -10.12
CA VAL A 750 27.11 -39.67 -8.89
C VAL A 750 25.62 -39.36 -8.74
N VAL A 751 24.96 -38.88 -9.81
CA VAL A 751 23.52 -38.58 -9.80
C VAL A 751 22.69 -39.83 -9.53
N GLN A 752 23.04 -40.99 -10.15
CA GLN A 752 22.37 -42.25 -9.90
C GLN A 752 22.57 -42.75 -8.47
N ALA A 753 23.77 -42.62 -7.93
CA ALA A 753 24.04 -43.01 -6.53
C ALA A 753 23.24 -42.12 -5.54
N ALA A 754 23.15 -40.83 -5.79
CA ALA A 754 22.34 -39.92 -5.00
C ALA A 754 20.84 -40.26 -5.10
N HIS A 755 20.37 -40.63 -6.30
CA HIS A 755 18.99 -41.07 -6.48
C HIS A 755 18.69 -42.36 -5.70
N GLN A 756 19.56 -43.34 -5.79
CA GLN A 756 19.42 -44.63 -5.07
C GLN A 756 19.44 -44.44 -3.53
N ALA A 757 20.35 -43.60 -3.04
CA ALA A 757 20.44 -43.30 -1.61
C ALA A 757 19.15 -42.63 -1.09
N PHE A 758 18.58 -41.71 -1.85
CA PHE A 758 17.32 -41.07 -1.48
C PHE A 758 16.13 -42.04 -1.57
N GLN A 759 16.06 -42.84 -2.61
CA GLN A 759 15.01 -43.85 -2.78
C GLN A 759 15.01 -44.85 -1.65
N ALA A 760 16.19 -45.32 -1.19
CA ALA A 760 16.30 -46.20 -0.05
C ALA A 760 15.72 -45.59 1.25
N LYS A 761 15.85 -44.26 1.41
CA LYS A 761 15.18 -43.53 2.52
C LYS A 761 13.67 -43.53 2.36
N LEU A 762 13.17 -43.23 1.18
CA LEU A 762 11.72 -43.21 0.91
C LEU A 762 11.11 -44.62 1.14
N ASP A 763 11.81 -45.68 0.76
CA ASP A 763 11.36 -47.03 0.95
C ASP A 763 11.31 -47.44 2.44
N GLN A 764 12.18 -46.85 3.28
CA GLN A 764 12.18 -47.09 4.72
C GLN A 764 11.04 -46.38 5.44
N VAL A 765 10.72 -45.17 5.05
CA VAL A 765 9.75 -44.29 5.74
C VAL A 765 8.36 -44.37 5.14
N GLY A 766 8.26 -44.60 3.84
CA GLY A 766 7.05 -44.54 3.06
C GLY A 766 6.86 -43.15 2.40
N ALA A 767 6.69 -43.14 1.08
CA ALA A 767 6.62 -41.90 0.32
C ALA A 767 5.47 -41.01 0.73
N GLU A 768 4.28 -41.55 1.02
CA GLU A 768 3.11 -40.76 1.45
C GLU A 768 3.34 -40.06 2.80
N GLN A 769 4.07 -40.70 3.72
CA GLN A 769 4.37 -40.15 5.05
C GLN A 769 5.49 -39.10 4.99
N PHE A 770 6.39 -39.16 4.02
CA PHE A 770 7.50 -38.25 3.86
C PHE A 770 7.16 -36.98 3.08
N THR A 771 6.10 -37.00 2.26
CA THR A 771 5.67 -35.85 1.44
C THR A 771 5.36 -34.62 2.26
N PRO A 772 4.63 -34.64 3.38
CA PRO A 772 4.41 -33.47 4.22
C PRO A 772 5.71 -32.84 4.75
N PHE A 773 6.66 -33.65 5.15
CA PHE A 773 7.96 -33.19 5.61
C PHE A 773 8.77 -32.54 4.48
N MET A 774 8.82 -33.18 3.29
CA MET A 774 9.46 -32.59 2.12
C MET A 774 8.84 -31.22 1.76
N ARG A 775 7.52 -31.12 1.82
CA ARG A 775 6.79 -29.86 1.56
C ARG A 775 7.20 -28.78 2.55
N MET A 776 7.21 -29.10 3.83
CA MET A 776 7.58 -28.15 4.89
C MET A 776 9.02 -27.67 4.74
N VAL A 777 9.98 -28.58 4.52
CA VAL A 777 11.39 -28.24 4.28
C VAL A 777 11.53 -27.30 3.09
N LEU A 778 10.84 -27.59 1.97
CA LEU A 778 10.86 -26.72 0.77
C LEU A 778 10.31 -25.33 1.06
N LEU A 779 9.11 -25.25 1.65
CA LEU A 779 8.44 -23.97 1.92
C LEU A 779 9.26 -23.11 2.89
N GLN A 780 9.77 -23.71 3.96
CA GLN A 780 10.55 -22.98 4.95
C GLN A 780 11.87 -22.43 4.38
N ASN A 781 12.58 -23.23 3.58
CA ASN A 781 13.82 -22.77 2.94
C ASN A 781 13.55 -21.65 1.95
N ILE A 782 12.51 -21.78 1.11
CA ILE A 782 12.11 -20.71 0.20
C ILE A 782 11.77 -19.44 0.98
N ASP A 783 10.97 -19.52 2.05
CA ASP A 783 10.55 -18.36 2.84
C ASP A 783 11.72 -17.70 3.56
N SER A 784 12.68 -18.47 4.09
CA SER A 784 13.88 -17.96 4.76
C SER A 784 14.77 -17.20 3.79
N HIS A 785 15.16 -17.83 2.69
CA HIS A 785 16.02 -17.19 1.70
C HIS A 785 15.35 -16.05 0.94
N TRP A 786 14.02 -16.12 0.78
CA TRP A 786 13.26 -15.00 0.19
C TRP A 786 13.30 -13.76 1.08
N ARG A 787 13.17 -13.91 2.42
CA ARG A 787 13.31 -12.79 3.37
C ARG A 787 14.70 -12.16 3.33
N GLU A 788 15.74 -12.99 3.32
CA GLU A 788 17.12 -12.51 3.19
C GLU A 788 17.35 -11.79 1.87
N HIS A 789 16.77 -12.31 0.79
CA HIS A 789 16.86 -11.70 -0.52
C HIS A 789 16.14 -10.34 -0.59
N LEU A 790 14.97 -10.21 0.01
CA LEU A 790 14.27 -8.92 0.10
C LEU A 790 15.13 -7.88 0.83
N ALA A 791 15.77 -8.25 1.93
CA ALA A 791 16.70 -7.37 2.64
C ALA A 791 17.90 -7.00 1.76
N ALA A 792 18.49 -7.97 1.05
CA ALA A 792 19.60 -7.71 0.13
C ALA A 792 19.21 -6.76 -1.02
N LEU A 793 18.01 -6.90 -1.58
CA LEU A 793 17.50 -5.98 -2.60
C LEU A 793 17.28 -4.57 -2.07
N ASP A 794 16.80 -4.41 -0.83
CA ASP A 794 16.65 -3.10 -0.21
C ASP A 794 18.01 -2.43 0.01
N TYR A 795 19.01 -3.17 0.46
CA TYR A 795 20.39 -2.67 0.59
C TYR A 795 20.99 -2.28 -0.77
N LEU A 796 20.79 -3.14 -1.79
CA LEU A 796 21.24 -2.86 -3.14
C LEU A 796 20.62 -1.56 -3.67
N ARG A 797 19.31 -1.37 -3.46
CA ARG A 797 18.58 -0.16 -3.90
C ARG A 797 19.14 1.11 -3.27
N GLN A 798 19.47 1.07 -1.98
CA GLN A 798 20.06 2.22 -1.28
C GLN A 798 21.45 2.57 -1.80
N GLY A 799 22.30 1.54 -2.09
CA GLY A 799 23.66 1.73 -2.54
C GLY A 799 23.83 1.96 -4.04
N ILE A 800 22.82 1.69 -4.85
CA ILE A 800 22.96 1.64 -6.32
C ILE A 800 23.30 2.99 -6.95
N HIS A 801 22.93 4.11 -6.32
CA HIS A 801 23.26 5.45 -6.80
C HIS A 801 24.76 5.71 -6.90
N LEU A 802 25.54 5.07 -6.05
CA LEU A 802 27.01 5.16 -6.05
C LEU A 802 27.62 4.64 -7.34
N ARG A 803 26.96 3.71 -8.05
CA ARG A 803 27.39 3.21 -9.37
C ARG A 803 27.40 4.29 -10.45
N GLY A 804 26.60 5.38 -10.26
CA GLY A 804 26.60 6.56 -11.14
C GLY A 804 27.95 7.27 -11.20
N TYR A 805 28.73 7.27 -10.13
CA TYR A 805 30.08 7.85 -10.11
C TYR A 805 31.05 7.07 -11.02
N ALA A 806 30.84 5.77 -11.23
CA ALA A 806 31.58 4.95 -12.17
C ALA A 806 31.04 5.03 -13.61
N GLN A 807 30.25 6.04 -13.95
CA GLN A 807 29.61 6.25 -15.27
C GLN A 807 28.71 5.09 -15.72
N LYS A 808 28.25 4.26 -14.81
CA LYS A 808 27.28 3.19 -15.07
C LYS A 808 25.87 3.70 -14.85
N GLN A 809 24.89 3.12 -15.58
CA GLN A 809 23.49 3.45 -15.38
C GLN A 809 22.94 2.71 -14.16
N PRO A 810 22.55 3.39 -13.05
CA PRO A 810 22.15 2.74 -11.81
C PRO A 810 21.02 1.71 -11.98
N LYS A 811 20.04 1.99 -12.85
CA LYS A 811 18.93 1.08 -13.12
C LYS A 811 19.35 -0.24 -13.80
N GLN A 812 20.28 -0.17 -14.74
CA GLN A 812 20.77 -1.36 -15.43
C GLN A 812 21.65 -2.21 -14.50
N GLU A 813 22.50 -1.57 -13.70
CA GLU A 813 23.31 -2.25 -12.70
C GLU A 813 22.42 -2.90 -11.62
N TYR A 814 21.36 -2.20 -11.17
CA TYR A 814 20.40 -2.78 -10.24
C TYR A 814 19.76 -4.05 -10.80
N LYS A 815 19.27 -4.01 -12.04
CA LYS A 815 18.68 -5.20 -12.67
C LYS A 815 19.66 -6.36 -12.76
N ARG A 816 20.92 -6.09 -13.14
CA ARG A 816 21.96 -7.11 -13.25
C ARG A 816 22.28 -7.72 -11.90
N GLU A 817 22.60 -6.88 -10.90
CA GLU A 817 22.96 -7.34 -9.57
C GLU A 817 21.79 -8.03 -8.85
N ALA A 818 20.56 -7.53 -9.00
CA ALA A 818 19.37 -8.19 -8.48
C ALA A 818 19.11 -9.57 -9.11
N PHE A 819 19.42 -9.73 -10.41
CA PHE A 819 19.34 -11.03 -11.07
C PHE A 819 20.39 -12.01 -10.54
N GLU A 820 21.61 -11.54 -10.32
CA GLU A 820 22.71 -12.36 -9.73
C GLU A 820 22.34 -12.81 -8.30
N LEU A 821 21.81 -11.90 -7.47
CA LEU A 821 21.33 -12.24 -6.12
C LEU A 821 20.18 -13.26 -6.16
N PHE A 822 19.27 -13.14 -7.12
CA PHE A 822 18.16 -14.07 -7.27
C PHE A 822 18.62 -15.46 -7.72
N ALA A 823 19.58 -15.54 -8.63
CA ALA A 823 20.20 -16.81 -9.02
C ALA A 823 20.87 -17.49 -7.82
N GLN A 824 21.61 -16.73 -7.00
CA GLN A 824 22.23 -17.24 -5.77
C GLN A 824 21.18 -17.78 -4.79
N LEU A 825 20.03 -17.07 -4.61
CA LEU A 825 18.93 -17.55 -3.78
C LEU A 825 18.44 -18.91 -4.25
N LEU A 826 18.17 -19.08 -5.53
CA LEU A 826 17.68 -20.35 -6.08
C LEU A 826 18.70 -21.48 -5.88
N ASP A 827 19.97 -21.20 -6.05
CA ASP A 827 21.06 -22.15 -5.80
C ASP A 827 21.18 -22.54 -4.33
N MET A 828 21.06 -21.55 -3.42
CA MET A 828 21.06 -21.81 -1.98
C MET A 828 19.88 -22.70 -1.57
N VAL A 829 18.67 -22.37 -2.00
CA VAL A 829 17.47 -23.19 -1.74
C VAL A 829 17.67 -24.62 -2.25
N ARG A 830 18.15 -24.78 -3.49
CA ARG A 830 18.41 -26.09 -4.08
C ARG A 830 19.40 -26.90 -3.25
N ASN A 831 20.53 -26.29 -2.87
CA ASN A 831 21.59 -26.97 -2.13
C ASN A 831 21.18 -27.31 -0.71
N GLU A 832 20.56 -26.39 0.02
CA GLU A 832 20.13 -26.63 1.41
C GLU A 832 19.00 -27.64 1.51
N VAL A 833 17.98 -27.54 0.65
CA VAL A 833 16.90 -28.53 0.60
C VAL A 833 17.44 -29.91 0.29
N THR A 834 18.30 -30.01 -0.73
CA THR A 834 18.93 -31.31 -1.07
C THR A 834 19.75 -31.83 0.09
N ARG A 835 20.55 -30.99 0.73
CA ARG A 835 21.39 -31.40 1.88
C ARG A 835 20.55 -31.88 3.04
N LEU A 836 19.52 -31.12 3.45
CA LEU A 836 18.63 -31.50 4.54
C LEU A 836 17.95 -32.86 4.28
N LEU A 837 17.35 -33.00 3.08
CA LEU A 837 16.66 -34.23 2.72
C LEU A 837 17.59 -35.44 2.56
N MET A 838 18.83 -35.24 2.11
CA MET A 838 19.83 -36.33 1.98
C MET A 838 20.46 -36.71 3.30
N THR A 839 20.68 -35.78 4.24
CA THR A 839 21.40 -36.02 5.49
C THR A 839 20.50 -36.36 6.67
N VAL A 840 19.20 -35.97 6.63
CA VAL A 840 18.28 -36.24 7.73
C VAL A 840 18.16 -37.77 8.00
N GLN A 841 18.35 -38.19 9.25
CA GLN A 841 18.18 -39.58 9.68
C GLN A 841 16.84 -39.73 10.38
N ILE A 842 15.91 -40.39 9.76
CA ILE A 842 14.57 -40.65 10.28
C ILE A 842 14.37 -42.13 10.47
N GLN A 843 14.11 -42.52 11.72
CA GLN A 843 13.92 -43.94 12.11
C GLN A 843 12.46 -44.24 12.49
N SER A 844 11.62 -43.22 12.68
CA SER A 844 10.21 -43.39 13.06
C SER A 844 9.33 -42.23 12.65
N GLN A 845 8.02 -42.48 12.48
CA GLN A 845 7.00 -41.45 12.21
C GLN A 845 6.98 -40.38 13.30
N ALA A 846 7.12 -40.72 14.55
CA ALA A 846 7.15 -39.78 15.66
C ALA A 846 8.30 -38.76 15.55
N GLN A 847 9.41 -39.09 14.90
CA GLN A 847 10.52 -38.16 14.65
C GLN A 847 10.21 -37.23 13.48
N ILE A 848 9.48 -37.67 12.46
CA ILE A 848 9.00 -36.82 11.38
C ILE A 848 8.04 -35.78 11.95
N ASP A 849 7.07 -36.23 12.73
CA ASP A 849 6.06 -35.36 13.34
C ASP A 849 6.70 -34.34 14.29
N ALA A 850 7.69 -34.77 15.08
CA ALA A 850 8.44 -33.88 15.97
C ALA A 850 9.29 -32.86 15.20
N ALA A 851 9.98 -33.28 14.14
CA ALA A 851 10.75 -32.36 13.28
C ALA A 851 9.85 -31.38 12.53
N ALA A 852 8.71 -31.85 12.05
CA ALA A 852 7.71 -30.97 11.41
C ALA A 852 7.17 -29.94 12.40
N GLN A 853 6.82 -30.37 13.63
CA GLN A 853 6.37 -29.46 14.69
C GLN A 853 7.45 -28.48 15.14
N ASP A 854 8.72 -28.87 15.20
CA ASP A 854 9.82 -27.95 15.54
C ASP A 854 10.04 -26.91 14.46
N ILE A 855 9.91 -27.30 13.21
CA ILE A 855 9.97 -26.40 12.06
C ILE A 855 8.78 -25.42 12.05
N GLU A 856 7.58 -25.94 12.30
CA GLU A 856 6.36 -25.14 12.40
C GLU A 856 6.42 -24.15 13.58
N ALA A 857 6.88 -24.62 14.74
CA ALA A 857 7.08 -23.79 15.92
C ALA A 857 8.10 -22.66 15.68
N ARG A 858 9.16 -22.92 14.91
CA ARG A 858 10.12 -21.87 14.49
C ARG A 858 9.50 -20.88 13.53
N ALA A 859 8.67 -21.32 12.61
CA ALA A 859 7.92 -20.45 11.69
C ALA A 859 6.88 -19.60 12.45
N GLU A 860 6.22 -20.17 13.48
CA GLU A 860 5.28 -19.47 14.36
C GLU A 860 5.97 -18.57 15.41
N ALA A 861 7.23 -18.84 15.75
CA ALA A 861 8.01 -18.05 16.72
C ALA A 861 8.33 -16.61 16.25
N ILE A 862 7.90 -16.22 15.04
CA ILE A 862 7.97 -14.85 14.59
C ILE A 862 7.02 -14.01 15.43
N SER A 863 7.58 -13.40 16.48
CA SER A 863 6.84 -12.52 17.38
C SER A 863 6.85 -11.09 16.83
N ASN A 864 5.91 -10.27 17.31
CA ASN A 864 5.82 -8.85 16.97
C ASN A 864 5.65 -8.57 15.47
N VAL A 865 4.73 -9.28 14.81
CA VAL A 865 4.39 -8.99 13.43
C VAL A 865 3.81 -7.58 13.32
N THR A 866 4.36 -6.78 12.42
CA THR A 866 3.94 -5.42 12.15
C THR A 866 3.50 -5.28 10.71
N TYR A 867 2.47 -4.49 10.51
CA TYR A 867 1.92 -4.16 9.20
C TYR A 867 2.19 -2.69 8.91
N THR A 868 2.93 -2.41 7.84
CA THR A 868 3.16 -1.04 7.39
C THR A 868 2.36 -0.78 6.12
N ALA A 869 1.51 0.22 6.17
CA ALA A 869 0.69 0.67 5.07
C ALA A 869 0.80 2.18 4.88
N PRO A 870 0.64 2.71 3.67
CA PRO A 870 0.51 4.14 3.46
C PRO A 870 -0.82 4.65 4.02
N THR A 871 -0.81 5.90 4.46
CA THR A 871 -2.02 6.65 4.82
C THR A 871 -2.55 7.40 3.62
N GLU A 872 -3.77 7.93 3.74
CA GLU A 872 -4.36 8.84 2.73
C GLU A 872 -3.49 10.08 2.45
N THR A 873 -2.59 10.46 3.36
CA THR A 873 -1.62 11.55 3.17
C THR A 873 -0.33 11.11 2.48
N GLY A 874 -0.18 9.80 2.20
CA GLY A 874 1.03 9.20 1.61
C GLY A 874 2.16 8.97 2.61
N GLU A 875 1.93 9.22 3.91
CA GLU A 875 2.82 8.81 5.00
C GLU A 875 2.62 7.33 5.30
N SER A 876 3.63 6.63 5.80
CA SER A 876 3.49 5.24 6.22
C SER A 876 3.13 5.16 7.70
N VAL A 877 2.15 4.30 8.01
CA VAL A 877 1.79 3.94 9.39
C VAL A 877 2.08 2.48 9.62
N THR A 878 2.77 2.18 10.72
CA THR A 878 3.05 0.81 11.15
C THR A 878 2.13 0.46 12.32
N THR A 879 1.37 -0.61 12.18
CA THR A 879 0.50 -1.17 13.22
C THR A 879 1.04 -2.52 13.67
N VAL A 880 1.00 -2.79 14.98
CA VAL A 880 1.41 -4.08 15.56
C VAL A 880 0.22 -5.02 15.55
N ASP A 881 0.43 -6.29 15.18
CA ASP A 881 -0.62 -7.30 15.26
C ASP A 881 -0.94 -7.60 16.74
N GLN A 882 -2.13 -7.20 17.17
CA GLN A 882 -2.56 -7.40 18.56
C GLN A 882 -2.76 -8.88 18.92
N ARG A 883 -2.88 -9.77 17.93
CA ARG A 883 -2.98 -11.22 18.17
C ARG A 883 -1.67 -11.82 18.67
N THR A 884 -0.53 -11.28 18.26
CA THR A 884 0.78 -11.69 18.73
C THR A 884 1.11 -11.18 20.13
N VAL A 885 0.52 -10.07 20.55
CA VAL A 885 0.70 -9.52 21.90
C VAL A 885 -0.03 -10.34 22.97
N ALA A 886 -1.12 -11.03 22.61
CA ALA A 886 -1.86 -11.90 23.53
C ALA A 886 -1.10 -13.18 23.90
N ALA A 887 -0.08 -13.60 23.14
CA ALA A 887 0.75 -14.79 23.42
C ALA A 887 1.91 -14.50 24.39
N ALA A 888 2.28 -13.24 24.59
CA ALA A 888 3.31 -12.85 25.56
C ALA A 888 2.69 -12.59 26.94
N VAL A 889 1.96 -13.56 27.51
CA VAL A 889 1.62 -13.52 28.94
C VAL A 889 2.92 -13.71 29.69
N PRO A 890 3.33 -12.76 30.57
CA PRO A 890 4.49 -12.98 31.41
C PRO A 890 4.31 -14.29 32.16
N GLN A 891 5.34 -15.13 32.18
CA GLN A 891 5.33 -16.34 33.02
C GLN A 891 5.23 -15.92 34.48
N VAL A 892 4.01 -15.70 34.92
CA VAL A 892 3.72 -15.35 36.30
C VAL A 892 3.71 -16.60 37.12
N GLY A 893 4.51 -16.63 38.15
CA GLY A 893 4.55 -17.76 39.10
C GLY A 893 3.15 -18.03 39.70
N ARG A 894 2.81 -19.28 39.88
CA ARG A 894 1.47 -19.72 40.33
C ARG A 894 0.97 -19.00 41.60
N ASN A 895 1.87 -18.47 42.41
CA ASN A 895 1.57 -17.77 43.67
C ASN A 895 1.67 -16.23 43.57
N GLU A 896 2.06 -15.69 42.44
CA GLU A 896 2.18 -14.26 42.22
C GLU A 896 0.82 -13.59 41.93
N PRO A 897 0.69 -12.27 42.10
CA PRO A 897 -0.54 -11.54 41.79
C PRO A 897 -0.87 -11.69 40.32
N CYS A 898 -2.15 -11.90 39.99
CA CYS A 898 -2.57 -12.02 38.60
C CYS A 898 -2.40 -10.67 37.85
N PRO A 899 -1.81 -10.66 36.64
CA PRO A 899 -1.57 -9.43 35.87
C PRO A 899 -2.84 -8.69 35.45
N CYS A 900 -4.02 -9.33 35.59
CA CYS A 900 -5.31 -8.68 35.27
C CYS A 900 -5.74 -7.60 36.27
N GLY A 901 -4.95 -7.30 37.29
CA GLY A 901 -5.26 -6.32 38.33
C GLY A 901 -6.35 -6.72 39.33
N SER A 902 -6.80 -7.97 39.36
CA SER A 902 -7.87 -8.47 40.23
C SER A 902 -7.45 -8.61 41.71
N GLY A 903 -6.15 -8.41 42.04
CA GLY A 903 -5.60 -8.60 43.39
C GLY A 903 -5.54 -10.06 43.86
N LYS A 904 -5.99 -11.02 43.05
CA LYS A 904 -5.95 -12.46 43.35
C LYS A 904 -4.63 -13.06 42.84
N LYS A 905 -4.17 -14.14 43.51
CA LYS A 905 -3.03 -14.94 43.01
C LYS A 905 -3.38 -15.58 41.68
N TYR A 906 -2.40 -15.70 40.77
CA TYR A 906 -2.59 -16.23 39.42
C TYR A 906 -3.36 -17.58 39.41
N LYS A 907 -3.01 -18.51 40.30
CA LYS A 907 -3.69 -19.80 40.46
C LYS A 907 -5.16 -19.73 40.90
N HIS A 908 -5.62 -18.61 41.39
CA HIS A 908 -7.03 -18.38 41.82
C HIS A 908 -7.77 -17.37 40.89
N CYS A 909 -7.16 -17.06 39.73
CA CYS A 909 -7.71 -16.17 38.72
C CYS A 909 -7.53 -16.82 37.35
N HIS A 910 -6.66 -16.30 36.48
CA HIS A 910 -6.43 -16.82 35.13
C HIS A 910 -5.61 -18.10 35.05
N GLY A 911 -4.95 -18.52 36.11
CA GLY A 911 -4.26 -19.78 36.25
C GLY A 911 -5.06 -20.87 37.03
N ALA A 912 -6.35 -20.65 37.27
CA ALA A 912 -7.24 -21.67 37.76
C ALA A 912 -7.57 -22.61 36.60
N LEU A 913 -7.11 -23.85 36.71
CA LEU A 913 -7.55 -24.93 35.83
C LEU A 913 -9.06 -25.17 36.09
N SER A 914 -9.88 -24.98 35.08
CA SER A 914 -11.30 -25.33 35.06
C SER A 914 -11.44 -26.84 35.10
#